data_026d6aea0cb5b1f2cc101b34039e5f33
#
_entry.id   026d6aea0cb5b1f2cc101b34039e5f33
#
_cell.length_a   1.000
_cell.length_b   1.000
_cell.length_c   1.000
_cell.angle_alpha   90.00
_cell.angle_beta   90.00
_cell.angle_gamma   90.00
#
_symmetry.space_group_name_H-M   'P 1'
#
loop_
_entity.id
_entity.type
_entity.pdbx_description
1 polymer ?
#
loop_
_entity_poly.entity_id
_entity_poly.type
_entity_poly.pdbx_seq_one_letter_code
_entity_poly.pdbx_strand_id
1 'polypeptide(L)'
;MGTLNDLPIGKTATVVAVGGEGSLRQHFLDMGIIPQADVAMVKHAPMGDPVEVRIHGYELTLRRDDARKIEVADEREADAERLGGARPRRSFAERVEHPGLGEGGKFHDKDAEHPLPEGEPVTFALVGNQNCGKTTLFNQLTGANQHVGNFPGVTVDRKDGRIRGHAEAVVTDLPGIYSLSPYSSEEVVTRQFLLDEHPRGIINIVDATNVERNLYLTMQLLELGVPMVVALNMMDEVEGNGGTIRVNEMEQLLGVPVVPISASKNEGIGELVDHALHVARYQEPPVCQDFCAADAHGGAVHRCLHGIMALVGDHAERAGIPVRFAASKLAEGDALVLEKLALDENEKHLLGHIVRQLEDERGLDRAAAIADMRFAFIERVCDECVVRPRVSREHARSMALDKLLTGTFTAIPAFVAIMALVFWLTFNVVGAWMSEMLEAGIGWLTDVVANALAAAQVNEVLQSLVIDGVFNGVGSVVGFLPTIVTLFFFLSLLEDSGYMARVAFVMDKLLRKIGLSGRSIVPMLVGFGCTVPAVMAARTLPSERDRKMTIMLTPFMSCSAKLPIYAFFTAAFFPASGAAVMVGLYFGGMAVGVLAALLMRKSLFSGEAVPFVMELPNYRMPSARNVGQLLWEKAKDFLERAFTIIFLATIVIWFLQTFDFGLNVVADSADSMLAVVAGWIAPVFAPLGFDDWRISTALVTGVMAKESVVSTLSVLFGSTASLVAALTPLAALGLLVFCLLYTPCVAAIASVRRELGGRWALAMVFGQFAVAWLAALAVRGAGLAMELPAGEAWSVAVGAAVAVAVALVLRRMARRRRAGAGGCGGGCAGGCAGCSATTCAGCAQEGESRPKPPDAETLAESRR
;
A
#
# COMPACT_ATOMS: atom_id res chain seq x y z
N MET A 1 -8.50 19.96 -31.99
CA MET A 1 -8.24 19.65 -30.59
C MET A 1 -8.63 18.20 -30.37
N GLY A 2 -7.74 17.40 -29.81
CA GLY A 2 -7.95 16.00 -29.45
C GLY A 2 -7.70 15.80 -27.96
N THR A 3 -7.85 14.58 -27.48
CA THR A 3 -7.49 14.25 -26.09
C THR A 3 -6.12 13.57 -26.06
N LEU A 4 -5.44 13.62 -24.91
CA LEU A 4 -4.15 12.93 -24.74
C LEU A 4 -4.28 11.43 -25.02
N ASN A 5 -5.46 10.84 -24.80
CA ASN A 5 -5.72 9.44 -25.14
C ASN A 5 -5.62 9.15 -26.65
N ASP A 6 -5.86 10.13 -27.49
CA ASP A 6 -5.91 9.99 -28.94
C ASP A 6 -4.54 10.26 -29.60
N LEU A 7 -3.56 10.74 -28.81
CA LEU A 7 -2.21 11.03 -29.28
C LEU A 7 -1.48 9.72 -29.65
N PRO A 8 -0.96 9.57 -30.88
CA PRO A 8 -0.23 8.37 -31.30
C PRO A 8 1.09 8.20 -30.55
N ILE A 9 1.56 6.94 -30.40
CA ILE A 9 2.87 6.64 -29.83
C ILE A 9 3.98 7.30 -30.67
N GLY A 10 4.92 7.97 -30.01
CA GLY A 10 6.03 8.67 -30.64
C GLY A 10 5.69 10.09 -31.12
N LYS A 11 4.49 10.57 -30.83
CA LYS A 11 4.07 11.97 -31.10
C LYS A 11 4.08 12.80 -29.82
N THR A 12 4.30 14.10 -30.00
CA THR A 12 4.21 15.13 -28.97
C THR A 12 3.05 16.07 -29.27
N ALA A 13 2.37 16.54 -28.25
CA ALA A 13 1.36 17.58 -28.36
C ALA A 13 1.47 18.54 -27.18
N THR A 14 0.93 19.74 -27.32
CA THR A 14 0.87 20.72 -26.23
C THR A 14 -0.45 20.58 -25.47
N VAL A 15 -0.40 20.54 -24.15
CA VAL A 15 -1.60 20.51 -23.28
C VAL A 15 -2.33 21.84 -23.37
N VAL A 16 -3.62 21.81 -23.70
CA VAL A 16 -4.47 22.99 -23.79
C VAL A 16 -5.27 23.19 -22.51
N ALA A 17 -5.90 22.11 -22.05
CA ALA A 17 -6.70 22.13 -20.82
C ALA A 17 -6.61 20.82 -20.06
N VAL A 18 -6.66 20.91 -18.73
CA VAL A 18 -6.70 19.78 -17.82
C VAL A 18 -8.06 19.70 -17.18
N GLY A 19 -8.84 18.70 -17.60
CA GLY A 19 -10.19 18.45 -17.05
C GLY A 19 -10.14 17.64 -15.76
N GLY A 20 -11.31 17.35 -15.21
CA GLY A 20 -11.50 16.73 -13.91
C GLY A 20 -11.89 17.77 -12.86
N GLU A 21 -12.28 17.31 -11.68
CA GLU A 21 -12.73 18.17 -10.59
C GLU A 21 -12.00 17.80 -9.28
N GLY A 22 -11.88 18.77 -8.39
CA GLY A 22 -11.37 18.59 -7.04
C GLY A 22 -9.92 18.03 -6.99
N SER A 23 -9.67 17.11 -6.08
CA SER A 23 -8.33 16.57 -5.78
C SER A 23 -7.67 15.84 -6.95
N LEU A 24 -8.44 15.22 -7.85
CA LEU A 24 -7.88 14.53 -9.02
C LEU A 24 -7.22 15.53 -10.00
N ARG A 25 -7.91 16.64 -10.28
CA ARG A 25 -7.37 17.67 -11.16
C ARG A 25 -6.12 18.30 -10.56
N GLN A 26 -6.16 18.62 -9.27
CA GLN A 26 -4.98 19.13 -8.55
C GLN A 26 -3.81 18.15 -8.65
N HIS A 27 -4.07 16.86 -8.51
CA HIS A 27 -3.04 15.83 -8.64
C HIS A 27 -2.39 15.81 -10.04
N PHE A 28 -3.16 16.02 -11.13
CA PHE A 28 -2.56 16.14 -12.47
C PHE A 28 -1.66 17.38 -12.58
N LEU A 29 -2.09 18.52 -12.03
CA LEU A 29 -1.29 19.75 -12.03
C LEU A 29 -0.01 19.56 -11.19
N ASP A 30 -0.10 18.95 -10.00
CA ASP A 30 1.05 18.64 -9.15
C ASP A 30 2.03 17.65 -9.82
N MET A 31 1.52 16.84 -10.78
CA MET A 31 2.32 15.96 -11.63
C MET A 31 2.84 16.62 -12.89
N GLY A 32 2.74 17.95 -13.04
CA GLY A 32 3.26 18.71 -14.17
C GLY A 32 2.42 18.65 -15.44
N ILE A 33 1.23 18.06 -15.40
CA ILE A 33 0.29 18.14 -16.52
C ILE A 33 -0.40 19.49 -16.42
N ILE A 34 0.24 20.52 -16.96
CA ILE A 34 -0.22 21.90 -16.90
C ILE A 34 -0.52 22.41 -18.33
N PRO A 35 -1.42 23.36 -18.51
CA PRO A 35 -1.62 24.00 -19.80
C PRO A 35 -0.32 24.59 -20.34
N GLN A 36 -0.10 24.49 -21.64
CA GLN A 36 1.10 24.87 -22.40
C GLN A 36 2.31 23.93 -22.24
N ALA A 37 2.27 22.91 -21.37
CA ALA A 37 3.32 21.90 -21.31
C ALA A 37 3.28 20.95 -22.53
N ASP A 38 4.46 20.54 -23.00
CA ASP A 38 4.62 19.55 -24.04
C ASP A 38 4.55 18.15 -23.46
N VAL A 39 3.68 17.32 -24.00
CA VAL A 39 3.49 15.92 -23.58
C VAL A 39 3.71 14.97 -24.76
N ALA A 40 4.54 13.94 -24.56
CA ALA A 40 4.79 12.91 -25.57
C ALA A 40 4.22 11.57 -25.16
N MET A 41 3.58 10.85 -26.06
CA MET A 41 3.11 9.48 -25.86
C MET A 41 4.26 8.50 -26.05
N VAL A 42 4.68 7.81 -24.98
CA VAL A 42 5.81 6.87 -24.99
C VAL A 42 5.36 5.46 -25.39
N LYS A 43 4.43 4.88 -24.64
CA LYS A 43 3.89 3.54 -24.89
C LYS A 43 2.54 3.31 -24.21
N HIS A 44 1.88 2.23 -24.64
CA HIS A 44 0.69 1.71 -23.95
C HIS A 44 1.05 0.43 -23.19
N ALA A 45 0.37 0.17 -22.07
CA ALA A 45 0.43 -1.13 -21.41
C ALA A 45 -0.01 -2.25 -22.37
N PRO A 46 0.39 -3.51 -22.17
CA PRO A 46 0.09 -4.64 -23.06
C PRO A 46 -1.38 -4.81 -23.42
N MET A 47 -2.27 -4.43 -22.50
CA MET A 47 -3.73 -4.46 -22.74
C MET A 47 -4.29 -3.11 -23.24
N GLY A 48 -3.42 -2.16 -23.63
CA GLY A 48 -3.77 -0.84 -24.15
C GLY A 48 -4.14 0.18 -23.09
N ASP A 49 -4.04 -0.13 -21.78
CA ASP A 49 -4.36 0.74 -20.65
C ASP A 49 -3.65 0.21 -19.39
N PRO A 50 -2.91 1.03 -18.63
CA PRO A 50 -2.71 2.49 -18.78
C PRO A 50 -1.79 2.89 -19.94
N VAL A 51 -1.64 4.20 -20.15
CA VAL A 51 -0.69 4.81 -21.10
C VAL A 51 0.48 5.41 -20.34
N GLU A 52 1.64 5.44 -20.97
CA GLU A 52 2.85 6.09 -20.45
C GLU A 52 3.17 7.31 -21.30
N VAL A 53 3.34 8.43 -20.65
CA VAL A 53 3.64 9.72 -21.28
C VAL A 53 4.90 10.33 -20.67
N ARG A 54 5.59 11.16 -21.45
CA ARG A 54 6.75 11.94 -20.98
C ARG A 54 6.40 13.41 -20.96
N ILE A 55 6.68 14.08 -19.84
CA ILE A 55 6.43 15.50 -19.62
C ILE A 55 7.58 16.06 -18.74
N HIS A 56 8.05 17.29 -18.97
CA HIS A 56 9.15 17.94 -18.22
C HIS A 56 10.40 17.05 -18.03
N GLY A 57 10.67 16.12 -18.96
CA GLY A 57 11.85 15.25 -18.91
C GLY A 57 11.68 13.95 -18.13
N TYR A 58 10.56 13.70 -17.44
CA TYR A 58 10.26 12.44 -16.73
C TYR A 58 9.07 11.70 -17.34
N GLU A 59 8.94 10.42 -17.00
CA GLU A 59 7.88 9.53 -17.49
C GLU A 59 6.85 9.26 -16.39
N LEU A 60 5.58 9.34 -16.74
CA LEU A 60 4.47 9.00 -15.86
C LEU A 60 3.41 8.16 -16.57
N THR A 61 2.69 7.37 -15.80
CA THR A 61 1.62 6.53 -16.34
C THR A 61 0.26 7.08 -15.95
N LEU A 62 -0.66 7.09 -16.91
CA LEU A 62 -2.03 7.56 -16.76
C LEU A 62 -3.01 6.50 -17.26
N ARG A 63 -4.17 6.39 -16.62
CA ARG A 63 -5.28 5.63 -17.20
C ARG A 63 -5.84 6.33 -18.42
N ARG A 64 -6.31 5.56 -19.39
CA ARG A 64 -6.94 6.12 -20.59
C ARG A 64 -8.15 6.99 -20.27
N ASP A 65 -8.92 6.64 -19.25
CA ASP A 65 -10.07 7.44 -18.80
C ASP A 65 -9.64 8.80 -18.22
N ASP A 66 -8.45 8.88 -17.61
CA ASP A 66 -7.84 10.12 -17.13
C ASP A 66 -7.18 10.89 -18.28
N ALA A 67 -6.50 10.22 -19.21
CA ALA A 67 -5.93 10.81 -20.41
C ALA A 67 -7.00 11.46 -21.32
N ARG A 68 -8.24 10.98 -21.31
CA ARG A 68 -9.37 11.59 -22.02
C ARG A 68 -9.83 12.93 -21.44
N LYS A 69 -9.46 13.22 -20.21
CA LYS A 69 -9.78 14.49 -19.54
C LYS A 69 -8.78 15.61 -19.86
N ILE A 70 -7.66 15.26 -20.50
CA ILE A 70 -6.58 16.18 -20.86
C ILE A 70 -6.70 16.50 -22.35
N GLU A 71 -7.00 17.76 -22.66
CA GLU A 71 -7.11 18.25 -24.02
C GLU A 71 -5.74 18.67 -24.55
N VAL A 72 -5.42 18.26 -25.77
CA VAL A 72 -4.15 18.55 -26.41
C VAL A 72 -4.36 19.14 -27.83
N ALA A 73 -3.38 19.92 -28.26
CA ALA A 73 -3.31 20.49 -29.60
C ALA A 73 -1.87 20.40 -30.15
N ASP A 74 -1.67 20.86 -31.39
CA ASP A 74 -0.38 21.00 -32.03
C ASP A 74 0.44 19.69 -32.08
N GLU A 75 -0.23 18.60 -32.54
CA GLU A 75 0.42 17.32 -32.74
C GLU A 75 1.62 17.43 -33.69
N ARG A 76 2.80 16.93 -33.24
CA ARG A 76 4.07 16.94 -33.98
C ARG A 76 4.88 15.68 -33.70
N GLU A 77 5.87 15.41 -34.52
CA GLU A 77 6.85 14.35 -34.25
C GLU A 77 7.58 14.64 -32.94
N ALA A 78 7.82 13.60 -32.13
CA ALA A 78 8.54 13.74 -30.87
C ALA A 78 10.01 14.12 -31.15
N ASP A 79 10.37 15.34 -30.79
CA ASP A 79 11.74 15.82 -30.88
C ASP A 79 12.51 15.31 -29.66
N ALA A 80 13.36 14.29 -29.88
CA ALA A 80 14.12 13.64 -28.83
C ALA A 80 15.05 14.62 -28.07
N GLU A 81 15.42 15.75 -28.69
CA GLU A 81 16.24 16.77 -28.05
C GLU A 81 15.45 17.69 -27.11
N ARG A 82 14.18 17.98 -27.42
CA ARG A 82 13.32 18.83 -26.55
C ARG A 82 12.73 18.08 -25.35
N LEU A 83 12.43 16.79 -25.51
CA LEU A 83 11.87 15.96 -24.45
C LEU A 83 12.91 15.46 -23.45
N GLY A 84 14.18 15.59 -23.76
CA GLY A 84 15.32 15.21 -22.92
C GLY A 84 15.90 16.35 -22.08
N GLY A 85 15.10 17.36 -21.74
CA GLY A 85 15.34 18.36 -20.67
C GLY A 85 16.77 18.83 -20.39
N ALA A 86 17.68 18.86 -21.37
CA ALA A 86 18.96 19.57 -21.21
C ALA A 86 19.56 19.87 -22.59
N ARG A 87 19.65 21.12 -22.91
CA ARG A 87 20.57 21.56 -23.97
C ARG A 87 22.00 21.25 -23.50
N PRO A 88 22.84 20.54 -24.29
CA PRO A 88 24.22 20.27 -23.90
C PRO A 88 24.98 21.59 -23.86
N ARG A 89 25.04 22.21 -22.74
CA ARG A 89 25.92 23.36 -22.49
C ARG A 89 27.13 22.89 -21.69
N ARG A 90 28.28 22.86 -22.38
CA ARG A 90 29.66 22.74 -21.87
C ARG A 90 29.96 21.43 -21.09
N SER A 91 30.95 20.71 -21.60
CA SER A 91 31.68 19.66 -20.89
C SER A 91 32.42 20.28 -19.69
N PHE A 92 31.94 20.03 -18.48
CA PHE A 92 32.70 20.31 -17.27
C PHE A 92 33.20 18.98 -16.69
N ALA A 93 34.50 18.81 -16.67
CA ALA A 93 35.20 17.66 -16.11
C ALA A 93 35.69 17.93 -14.67
N GLU A 94 35.29 19.02 -14.06
CA GLU A 94 35.71 19.34 -12.70
C GLU A 94 34.62 19.02 -11.70
N ARG A 95 34.96 18.16 -10.73
CA ARG A 95 34.18 17.93 -9.52
C ARG A 95 34.20 19.21 -8.71
N VAL A 96 33.08 19.90 -8.60
CA VAL A 96 32.95 21.07 -7.75
C VAL A 96 32.80 20.58 -6.30
N GLU A 97 33.77 20.91 -5.44
CA GLU A 97 33.66 20.62 -4.00
C GLU A 97 32.53 21.43 -3.39
N HIS A 98 31.79 20.79 -2.49
CA HIS A 98 30.72 21.45 -1.73
C HIS A 98 31.36 22.48 -0.77
N PRO A 99 30.87 23.72 -0.68
CA PRO A 99 31.33 24.65 0.31
C PRO A 99 31.02 24.11 1.71
N GLY A 100 32.01 24.11 2.61
CA GLY A 100 31.82 23.62 3.97
C GLY A 100 30.89 24.50 4.80
N LEU A 101 30.58 24.06 6.02
CA LEU A 101 29.80 24.84 7.01
C LEU A 101 30.41 26.20 7.26
N GLY A 102 29.63 27.28 7.14
CA GLY A 102 30.00 28.63 7.51
C GLY A 102 30.84 29.41 6.50
N GLU A 103 31.00 28.92 5.27
CA GLU A 103 31.68 29.67 4.22
C GLU A 103 30.83 30.86 3.72
N GLY A 104 31.09 31.99 4.31
CA GLY A 104 30.86 33.28 3.71
C GLY A 104 29.45 33.84 3.66
N GLY A 105 28.53 33.43 4.49
CA GLY A 105 27.30 34.20 4.73
C GLY A 105 26.30 34.24 3.55
N LYS A 106 26.43 33.39 2.52
CA LYS A 106 25.51 33.39 1.38
C LYS A 106 24.17 32.72 1.66
N PHE A 107 24.15 31.78 2.61
CA PHE A 107 22.95 30.99 2.97
C PHE A 107 22.57 31.15 4.43
N HIS A 108 23.42 31.77 5.25
CA HIS A 108 23.25 31.99 6.68
C HIS A 108 23.17 33.50 6.94
N ASP A 109 22.00 33.99 7.21
CA ASP A 109 21.81 35.38 7.67
C ASP A 109 21.94 35.43 9.20
N LYS A 110 23.08 35.86 9.68
CA LYS A 110 23.37 35.95 11.12
C LYS A 110 22.41 36.84 11.90
N ASP A 111 21.77 37.79 11.24
CA ASP A 111 20.79 38.67 11.87
C ASP A 111 19.43 38.01 12.05
N ALA A 112 19.16 36.90 11.31
CA ALA A 112 17.97 36.10 11.42
C ALA A 112 18.16 34.84 12.30
N GLU A 113 19.35 34.62 12.87
CA GLU A 113 19.63 33.47 13.74
C GLU A 113 18.87 33.57 15.08
N HIS A 114 18.10 32.55 15.41
CA HIS A 114 17.45 32.35 16.70
C HIS A 114 17.89 31.04 17.34
N PRO A 115 19.13 30.95 17.86
CA PRO A 115 19.69 29.67 18.31
C PRO A 115 18.85 29.05 19.43
N LEU A 116 18.62 27.74 19.32
CA LEU A 116 17.94 26.97 20.35
C LEU A 116 18.77 26.95 21.65
N PRO A 117 18.12 26.95 22.84
CA PRO A 117 18.80 26.79 24.11
C PRO A 117 19.69 25.55 24.16
N GLU A 118 20.85 25.61 24.82
CA GLU A 118 21.70 24.44 25.00
C GLU A 118 20.95 23.30 25.70
N GLY A 119 20.95 22.09 25.06
CA GLY A 119 20.30 20.89 25.59
C GLY A 119 18.83 20.67 25.13
N GLU A 120 18.27 21.58 24.35
CA GLU A 120 16.95 21.34 23.74
C GLU A 120 17.07 20.27 22.66
N PRO A 121 16.17 19.27 22.64
CA PRO A 121 16.19 18.22 21.63
C PRO A 121 15.83 18.77 20.23
N VAL A 122 16.62 18.40 19.23
CA VAL A 122 16.40 18.78 17.85
C VAL A 122 15.59 17.71 17.15
N THR A 123 14.43 18.08 16.63
CA THR A 123 13.53 17.17 15.91
C THR A 123 13.55 17.44 14.41
N PHE A 124 13.77 16.38 13.62
CA PHE A 124 13.80 16.45 12.16
C PHE A 124 12.64 15.69 11.54
N ALA A 125 12.04 16.28 10.50
CA ALA A 125 11.16 15.57 9.57
C ALA A 125 11.97 15.13 8.34
N LEU A 126 12.01 13.83 8.04
CA LEU A 126 12.58 13.32 6.81
C LEU A 126 11.49 13.24 5.76
N VAL A 127 11.56 14.08 4.74
CA VAL A 127 10.54 14.26 3.70
C VAL A 127 11.14 14.00 2.32
N GLY A 128 10.36 13.45 1.40
CA GLY A 128 10.77 13.25 0.01
C GLY A 128 9.79 12.42 -0.78
N ASN A 129 10.00 12.35 -2.09
CA ASN A 129 9.13 11.61 -3.01
C ASN A 129 9.19 10.10 -2.76
N GLN A 130 8.25 9.36 -3.34
CA GLN A 130 8.34 7.91 -3.37
C GLN A 130 9.59 7.50 -4.18
N ASN A 131 10.30 6.46 -3.73
CA ASN A 131 11.50 5.90 -4.36
C ASN A 131 12.76 6.81 -4.39
N CYS A 132 12.78 7.97 -3.74
CA CYS A 132 13.96 8.83 -3.63
C CYS A 132 15.08 8.29 -2.71
N GLY A 133 14.87 7.13 -2.07
CA GLY A 133 15.84 6.53 -1.15
C GLY A 133 15.68 6.91 0.32
N LYS A 134 14.52 7.47 0.73
CA LYS A 134 14.21 7.96 2.08
C LYS A 134 14.45 6.93 3.18
N THR A 135 13.89 5.73 3.05
CA THR A 135 14.09 4.65 4.04
C THR A 135 15.55 4.21 4.14
N THR A 136 16.28 4.22 3.03
CA THR A 136 17.72 3.92 3.02
C THR A 136 18.49 4.97 3.82
N LEU A 137 18.21 6.26 3.59
CA LEU A 137 18.80 7.35 4.34
C LEU A 137 18.45 7.28 5.83
N PHE A 138 17.17 7.06 6.16
CA PHE A 138 16.73 6.90 7.55
C PHE A 138 17.49 5.80 8.29
N ASN A 139 17.68 4.64 7.65
CA ASN A 139 18.44 3.52 8.21
C ASN A 139 19.94 3.85 8.38
N GLN A 140 20.53 4.65 7.50
CA GLN A 140 21.91 5.11 7.66
C GLN A 140 22.04 6.10 8.83
N LEU A 141 21.09 7.04 8.97
CA LEU A 141 21.07 8.02 10.04
C LEU A 141 20.86 7.37 11.42
N THR A 142 19.93 6.43 11.56
CA THR A 142 19.46 5.92 12.86
C THR A 142 20.04 4.55 13.24
N GLY A 143 20.34 3.71 12.28
CA GLY A 143 20.76 2.33 12.52
C GLY A 143 19.70 1.45 13.16
N ALA A 144 20.08 0.74 14.25
CA ALA A 144 19.17 -0.15 14.99
C ALA A 144 18.28 0.59 16.02
N ASN A 145 18.46 1.89 16.23
CA ASN A 145 17.78 2.69 17.24
C ASN A 145 16.48 3.31 16.69
N GLN A 146 15.56 2.46 16.25
CA GLN A 146 14.30 2.88 15.65
C GLN A 146 13.12 2.50 16.56
N HIS A 147 12.14 3.39 16.66
CA HIS A 147 10.86 3.13 17.29
C HIS A 147 9.78 3.15 16.20
N VAL A 148 9.00 2.07 16.11
CA VAL A 148 7.95 1.93 15.09
C VAL A 148 6.59 2.00 15.77
N GLY A 149 5.74 2.92 15.29
CA GLY A 149 4.36 3.11 15.74
C GLY A 149 3.47 3.46 14.55
N ASN A 150 2.27 3.94 14.80
CA ASN A 150 1.40 4.51 13.78
C ASN A 150 1.17 5.99 14.07
N PHE A 151 0.96 6.79 13.03
CA PHE A 151 0.50 8.17 13.20
C PHE A 151 -0.89 8.17 13.86
N PRO A 152 -1.19 9.14 14.73
CA PRO A 152 -2.48 9.21 15.42
C PRO A 152 -3.66 9.23 14.45
N GLY A 153 -4.65 8.35 14.69
CA GLY A 153 -5.90 8.31 13.93
C GLY A 153 -5.85 7.66 12.54
N VAL A 154 -4.67 7.23 12.08
CA VAL A 154 -4.49 6.61 10.76
C VAL A 154 -3.63 5.34 10.86
N THR A 155 -3.69 4.50 9.82
CA THR A 155 -2.91 3.26 9.73
C THR A 155 -1.61 3.41 8.93
N VAL A 156 -1.01 4.60 9.01
CA VAL A 156 0.28 4.91 8.39
C VAL A 156 1.36 4.71 9.43
N ASP A 157 2.41 3.96 9.10
CA ASP A 157 3.50 3.66 10.01
C ASP A 157 4.31 4.95 10.30
N ARG A 158 4.58 5.22 11.59
CA ARG A 158 5.50 6.24 12.08
C ARG A 158 6.80 5.57 12.52
N LYS A 159 7.91 6.05 12.04
CA LYS A 159 9.24 5.59 12.45
C LYS A 159 10.04 6.76 12.97
N ASP A 160 10.36 6.71 14.26
CA ASP A 160 11.22 7.68 14.90
C ASP A 160 12.57 7.02 15.22
N GLY A 161 13.66 7.77 15.07
CA GLY A 161 14.99 7.27 15.41
C GLY A 161 15.92 8.37 15.82
N ARG A 162 16.90 8.06 16.69
CA ARG A 162 17.96 8.99 17.06
C ARG A 162 19.09 8.95 16.05
N ILE A 163 19.62 10.10 15.68
CA ILE A 163 20.75 10.18 14.76
C ILE A 163 21.99 9.63 15.47
N ARG A 164 22.74 8.79 14.78
CA ARG A 164 23.99 8.21 15.29
C ARG A 164 25.02 9.29 15.62
N GLY A 165 25.59 9.21 16.81
CA GLY A 165 26.56 10.23 17.30
C GLY A 165 25.90 11.46 17.91
N HIS A 166 24.60 11.69 17.73
CA HIS A 166 23.85 12.86 18.18
C HIS A 166 22.59 12.44 18.93
N ALA A 167 22.72 12.10 20.21
CA ALA A 167 21.63 11.58 21.03
C ALA A 167 20.47 12.56 21.24
N GLU A 168 20.77 13.88 21.13
CA GLU A 168 19.81 14.98 21.20
C GLU A 168 18.96 15.14 19.93
N ALA A 169 19.39 14.56 18.80
CA ALA A 169 18.71 14.69 17.51
C ALA A 169 17.84 13.48 17.21
N VAL A 170 16.56 13.72 16.96
CA VAL A 170 15.58 12.71 16.60
C VAL A 170 15.06 12.99 15.19
N VAL A 171 15.02 11.97 14.34
CA VAL A 171 14.45 12.05 13.00
C VAL A 171 13.21 11.18 12.89
N THR A 172 12.14 11.73 12.32
CA THR A 172 10.90 11.03 12.00
C THR A 172 10.84 10.78 10.50
N ASP A 173 10.72 9.49 10.08
CA ASP A 173 10.50 9.11 8.69
C ASP A 173 9.04 9.33 8.33
N LEU A 174 8.78 10.30 7.44
CA LEU A 174 7.43 10.58 6.94
C LEU A 174 7.14 9.77 5.67
N PRO A 175 5.87 9.50 5.35
CA PRO A 175 5.50 8.83 4.10
C PRO A 175 6.06 9.53 2.86
N GLY A 176 6.34 8.76 1.81
CA GLY A 176 6.76 9.32 0.52
C GLY A 176 5.59 9.99 -0.20
N ILE A 177 5.69 11.27 -0.47
CA ILE A 177 4.65 12.10 -1.08
C ILE A 177 5.18 12.88 -2.27
N TYR A 178 4.30 13.31 -3.14
CA TYR A 178 4.66 14.15 -4.30
C TYR A 178 4.30 15.62 -4.10
N SER A 179 3.32 15.91 -3.26
CA SER A 179 2.91 17.27 -2.91
C SER A 179 2.31 17.31 -1.50
N LEU A 180 2.12 18.51 -0.95
CA LEU A 180 1.39 18.74 0.30
C LEU A 180 -0.12 18.96 0.05
N SER A 181 -0.63 18.65 -1.13
CA SER A 181 -2.06 18.69 -1.45
C SER A 181 -2.77 17.44 -0.89
N PRO A 182 -3.96 17.56 -0.28
CA PRO A 182 -4.62 16.46 0.44
C PRO A 182 -5.30 15.47 -0.51
N TYR A 183 -4.52 14.70 -1.26
CA TYR A 183 -4.99 13.72 -2.22
C TYR A 183 -5.03 12.29 -1.66
N SER A 184 -3.97 11.88 -0.96
CA SER A 184 -3.88 10.58 -0.28
C SER A 184 -3.78 10.75 1.24
N SER A 185 -4.00 9.64 1.99
CA SER A 185 -3.81 9.64 3.44
C SER A 185 -2.37 9.96 3.85
N GLU A 186 -1.39 9.60 3.01
CA GLU A 186 0.04 9.84 3.23
C GLU A 186 0.37 11.33 3.17
N GLU A 187 -0.19 12.04 2.19
CA GLU A 187 -0.03 13.49 2.03
C GLU A 187 -0.69 14.27 3.16
N VAL A 188 -1.91 13.85 3.58
CA VAL A 188 -2.60 14.44 4.73
C VAL A 188 -1.79 14.27 6.01
N VAL A 189 -1.25 13.07 6.27
CA VAL A 189 -0.44 12.77 7.46
C VAL A 189 0.84 13.59 7.48
N THR A 190 1.58 13.62 6.37
CA THR A 190 2.82 14.39 6.27
C THR A 190 2.57 15.88 6.49
N ARG A 191 1.52 16.42 5.85
CA ARG A 191 1.13 17.83 6.02
C ARG A 191 0.73 18.15 7.45
N GLN A 192 -0.10 17.30 8.10
CA GLN A 192 -0.48 17.50 9.49
C GLN A 192 0.73 17.46 10.42
N PHE A 193 1.65 16.51 10.21
CA PHE A 193 2.88 16.44 11.01
C PHE A 193 3.71 17.73 10.91
N LEU A 194 3.90 18.23 9.70
CA LEU A 194 4.69 19.46 9.48
C LEU A 194 4.04 20.71 10.10
N LEU A 195 2.69 20.79 10.07
CA LEU A 195 1.93 21.95 10.55
C LEU A 195 1.57 21.89 12.05
N ASP A 196 1.44 20.70 12.64
CA ASP A 196 0.95 20.55 14.01
C ASP A 196 2.06 20.13 15.00
N GLU A 197 3.07 19.34 14.55
CA GLU A 197 4.20 18.91 15.41
C GLU A 197 5.39 19.89 15.38
N HIS A 198 5.42 20.81 14.41
CA HIS A 198 6.44 21.86 14.27
C HIS A 198 7.89 21.33 14.42
N PRO A 199 8.38 20.46 13.51
CA PRO A 199 9.76 19.96 13.59
C PRO A 199 10.75 21.12 13.53
N ARG A 200 11.87 21.00 14.26
CA ARG A 200 12.92 22.03 14.31
C ARG A 200 13.75 22.12 13.03
N GLY A 201 13.66 21.10 12.19
CA GLY A 201 14.29 21.08 10.88
C GLY A 201 13.68 20.05 9.93
N ILE A 202 13.86 20.24 8.64
CA ILE A 202 13.44 19.33 7.58
C ILE A 202 14.70 18.83 6.86
N ILE A 203 14.80 17.50 6.71
CA ILE A 203 15.74 16.88 5.77
C ILE A 203 14.93 16.46 4.55
N ASN A 204 15.03 17.22 3.46
CA ASN A 204 14.32 16.94 2.22
C ASN A 204 15.22 16.14 1.29
N ILE A 205 14.84 14.87 1.03
CA ILE A 205 15.58 14.00 0.13
C ILE A 205 15.05 14.09 -1.31
N VAL A 206 15.94 14.44 -2.22
CA VAL A 206 15.70 14.65 -3.66
C VAL A 206 16.46 13.60 -4.47
N ASP A 207 15.79 12.91 -5.38
CA ASP A 207 16.43 12.00 -6.33
C ASP A 207 17.12 12.81 -7.43
N ALA A 208 18.45 12.79 -7.46
CA ALA A 208 19.29 13.48 -8.43
C ALA A 208 19.11 12.98 -9.87
N THR A 209 18.59 11.76 -10.06
CA THR A 209 18.30 11.23 -11.40
C THR A 209 17.00 11.80 -11.98
N ASN A 210 16.14 12.38 -11.13
CA ASN A 210 14.82 12.92 -11.50
C ASN A 210 14.50 14.22 -10.71
N VAL A 211 15.40 15.20 -10.85
CA VAL A 211 15.38 16.45 -10.06
C VAL A 211 14.08 17.24 -10.27
N GLU A 212 13.64 17.43 -11.52
CA GLU A 212 12.49 18.23 -11.90
C GLU A 212 11.23 17.83 -11.12
N ARG A 213 11.04 16.55 -11.00
CA ARG A 213 9.89 16.01 -10.31
C ARG A 213 9.96 16.20 -8.79
N ASN A 214 11.16 16.01 -8.22
CA ASN A 214 11.35 16.07 -6.79
C ASN A 214 11.29 17.50 -6.26
N LEU A 215 11.75 18.47 -7.05
CA LEU A 215 11.75 19.89 -6.66
C LEU A 215 10.35 20.47 -6.47
N TYR A 216 9.30 19.90 -7.05
CA TYR A 216 7.93 20.37 -6.83
C TYR A 216 7.52 20.28 -5.35
N LEU A 217 7.84 19.19 -4.68
CA LEU A 217 7.64 19.04 -3.24
C LEU A 217 8.58 19.98 -2.47
N THR A 218 9.86 20.08 -2.89
CA THR A 218 10.85 20.95 -2.26
C THR A 218 10.35 22.39 -2.18
N MET A 219 9.76 22.92 -3.26
CA MET A 219 9.21 24.28 -3.27
C MET A 219 8.08 24.47 -2.26
N GLN A 220 7.20 23.49 -2.10
CA GLN A 220 6.13 23.56 -1.09
C GLN A 220 6.68 23.49 0.34
N LEU A 221 7.78 22.76 0.55
CA LEU A 221 8.46 22.71 1.85
C LEU A 221 9.17 24.04 2.17
N LEU A 222 9.77 24.70 1.18
CA LEU A 222 10.38 26.04 1.34
C LEU A 222 9.34 27.09 1.76
N GLU A 223 8.11 27.00 1.22
CA GLU A 223 6.99 27.90 1.60
C GLU A 223 6.58 27.77 3.08
N LEU A 224 6.96 26.67 3.76
CA LEU A 224 6.71 26.49 5.20
C LEU A 224 7.64 27.33 6.08
N GLY A 225 8.79 27.79 5.55
CA GLY A 225 9.75 28.60 6.31
C GLY A 225 10.47 27.85 7.44
N VAL A 226 10.35 26.52 7.51
CA VAL A 226 11.05 25.69 8.49
C VAL A 226 12.50 25.49 8.06
N PRO A 227 13.50 25.56 8.97
CA PRO A 227 14.89 25.25 8.67
C PRO A 227 15.01 23.95 7.87
N MET A 228 15.70 23.99 6.72
CA MET A 228 15.71 22.84 5.81
C MET A 228 17.09 22.64 5.18
N VAL A 229 17.44 21.35 4.98
CA VAL A 229 18.57 20.94 4.14
C VAL A 229 18.06 20.00 3.05
N VAL A 230 18.59 20.13 1.84
CA VAL A 230 18.30 19.24 0.71
C VAL A 230 19.36 18.16 0.62
N ALA A 231 18.97 16.91 0.79
CA ALA A 231 19.83 15.74 0.57
C ALA A 231 19.66 15.27 -0.89
N LEU A 232 20.61 15.64 -1.76
CA LEU A 232 20.60 15.30 -3.18
C LEU A 232 21.14 13.88 -3.35
N ASN A 233 20.26 12.88 -3.35
CA ASN A 233 20.60 11.47 -3.31
C ASN A 233 20.80 10.88 -4.72
N MET A 234 21.48 9.72 -4.78
CA MET A 234 21.81 9.00 -6.02
C MET A 234 22.79 9.76 -6.93
N MET A 235 23.63 10.57 -6.37
CA MET A 235 24.66 11.29 -7.12
C MET A 235 25.64 10.32 -7.82
N ASP A 236 25.90 9.17 -7.23
CA ASP A 236 26.70 8.11 -7.82
C ASP A 236 26.11 7.57 -9.14
N GLU A 237 24.78 7.55 -9.29
CA GLU A 237 24.11 7.16 -10.55
C GLU A 237 24.24 8.29 -11.59
N VAL A 238 24.10 9.54 -11.20
CA VAL A 238 24.26 10.69 -12.09
C VAL A 238 25.67 10.74 -12.66
N GLU A 239 26.68 10.65 -11.80
CA GLU A 239 28.10 10.64 -12.19
C GLU A 239 28.46 9.39 -13.01
N GLY A 240 27.96 8.20 -12.61
CA GLY A 240 28.14 6.94 -13.33
C GLY A 240 27.58 6.95 -14.76
N ASN A 241 26.56 7.75 -15.00
CA ASN A 241 25.97 7.99 -16.33
C ASN A 241 26.68 9.14 -17.11
N GLY A 242 27.65 9.83 -16.49
CA GLY A 242 28.39 10.93 -17.12
C GLY A 242 27.65 12.28 -17.05
N GLY A 243 26.67 12.42 -16.15
CA GLY A 243 26.03 13.66 -15.79
C GLY A 243 26.71 14.31 -14.57
N THR A 244 26.33 15.53 -14.25
CA THR A 244 26.71 16.23 -13.01
C THR A 244 25.63 17.25 -12.63
N ILE A 245 25.58 17.61 -11.37
CA ILE A 245 24.73 18.69 -10.84
C ILE A 245 25.61 19.73 -10.18
N ARG A 246 25.39 20.99 -10.49
CA ARG A 246 26.11 22.12 -9.93
C ARG A 246 25.48 22.49 -8.61
N VAL A 247 25.96 21.85 -7.55
CA VAL A 247 25.39 21.94 -6.20
C VAL A 247 25.36 23.37 -5.70
N ASN A 248 26.46 24.11 -5.83
CA ASN A 248 26.57 25.49 -5.35
C ASN A 248 25.60 26.46 -6.05
N GLU A 249 25.37 26.27 -7.36
CA GLU A 249 24.39 27.07 -8.11
C GLU A 249 22.98 26.71 -7.67
N MET A 250 22.72 25.42 -7.40
CA MET A 250 21.42 24.96 -6.90
C MET A 250 21.12 25.50 -5.49
N GLU A 251 22.11 25.54 -4.60
CA GLU A 251 21.99 26.20 -3.29
C GLU A 251 21.61 27.68 -3.40
N GLN A 252 22.28 28.39 -4.32
CA GLN A 252 22.00 29.84 -4.53
C GLN A 252 20.57 30.06 -5.02
N LEU A 253 20.03 29.17 -5.87
CA LEU A 253 18.68 29.31 -6.40
C LEU A 253 17.61 28.87 -5.38
N LEU A 254 17.87 27.80 -4.63
CA LEU A 254 16.92 27.29 -3.63
C LEU A 254 16.99 28.04 -2.30
N GLY A 255 18.11 28.69 -2.00
CA GLY A 255 18.31 29.42 -0.75
C GLY A 255 18.41 28.54 0.50
N VAL A 256 18.86 27.28 0.35
CA VAL A 256 19.06 26.30 1.41
C VAL A 256 20.29 25.45 1.10
N PRO A 257 20.98 24.85 2.08
CA PRO A 257 22.09 23.95 1.84
C PRO A 257 21.63 22.72 1.04
N VAL A 258 22.43 22.33 0.03
CA VAL A 258 22.19 21.15 -0.82
C VAL A 258 23.39 20.22 -0.72
N VAL A 259 23.23 19.07 -0.10
CA VAL A 259 24.32 18.13 0.16
C VAL A 259 24.22 16.94 -0.79
N PRO A 260 25.22 16.71 -1.64
CA PRO A 260 25.26 15.56 -2.53
C PRO A 260 25.56 14.28 -1.74
N ILE A 261 24.67 13.27 -1.84
CA ILE A 261 24.82 12.02 -1.11
C ILE A 261 24.61 10.78 -2.01
N SER A 262 25.13 9.65 -1.54
CA SER A 262 24.70 8.32 -1.97
C SER A 262 24.31 7.51 -0.73
N ALA A 263 23.02 7.47 -0.41
CA ALA A 263 22.51 6.75 0.75
C ALA A 263 22.80 5.24 0.68
N SER A 264 22.83 4.66 -0.54
CA SER A 264 23.16 3.25 -0.75
C SER A 264 24.61 2.90 -0.42
N LYS A 265 25.55 3.82 -0.70
CA LYS A 265 26.99 3.67 -0.44
C LYS A 265 27.42 4.28 0.88
N ASN A 266 26.54 5.00 1.59
CA ASN A 266 26.84 5.75 2.81
C ASN A 266 27.87 6.88 2.58
N GLU A 267 27.79 7.56 1.43
CA GLU A 267 28.64 8.69 1.07
C GLU A 267 27.90 10.01 1.32
N GLY A 268 28.58 11.04 1.85
CA GLY A 268 28.04 12.38 2.14
C GLY A 268 27.08 12.45 3.35
N ILE A 269 26.85 11.36 4.08
CA ILE A 269 25.86 11.32 5.18
C ILE A 269 26.34 12.15 6.39
N GLY A 270 27.65 12.12 6.72
CA GLY A 270 28.19 12.93 7.82
C GLY A 270 28.02 14.42 7.59
N GLU A 271 28.37 14.89 6.40
CA GLU A 271 28.20 16.28 5.96
C GLU A 271 26.72 16.71 5.98
N LEU A 272 25.80 15.84 5.51
CA LEU A 272 24.37 16.08 5.61
C LEU A 272 23.90 16.29 7.07
N VAL A 273 24.40 15.46 7.99
CA VAL A 273 24.05 15.58 9.43
C VAL A 273 24.58 16.88 10.02
N ASP A 274 25.82 17.26 9.68
CA ASP A 274 26.42 18.48 10.17
C ASP A 274 25.66 19.72 9.70
N HIS A 275 25.28 19.81 8.42
CA HIS A 275 24.45 20.88 7.88
C HIS A 275 23.05 20.88 8.49
N ALA A 276 22.40 19.70 8.61
CA ALA A 276 21.06 19.61 9.21
C ALA A 276 21.04 20.10 10.66
N LEU A 277 22.03 19.68 11.46
CA LEU A 277 22.17 20.12 12.85
C LEU A 277 22.45 21.63 12.95
N HIS A 278 23.26 22.18 12.04
CA HIS A 278 23.58 23.60 12.01
C HIS A 278 22.31 24.44 11.77
N VAL A 279 21.60 24.21 10.63
CA VAL A 279 20.40 25.00 10.29
C VAL A 279 19.29 24.85 11.33
N ALA A 280 19.11 23.64 11.89
CA ALA A 280 18.11 23.41 12.92
C ALA A 280 18.49 24.02 14.29
N ARG A 281 19.78 24.03 14.67
CA ARG A 281 20.24 24.61 15.94
C ARG A 281 20.13 26.14 15.93
N TYR A 282 20.50 26.76 14.83
CA TYR A 282 20.43 28.22 14.68
C TYR A 282 19.07 28.71 14.17
N GLN A 283 18.13 27.78 13.87
CA GLN A 283 16.79 28.07 13.36
C GLN A 283 16.81 28.95 12.11
N GLU A 284 17.71 28.63 11.18
CA GLU A 284 17.90 29.35 9.93
C GLU A 284 16.78 29.10 8.95
N PRO A 285 15.89 30.06 8.64
CA PRO A 285 14.82 29.86 7.66
C PRO A 285 15.37 29.81 6.23
N PRO A 286 14.70 29.17 5.29
CA PRO A 286 15.07 29.23 3.87
C PRO A 286 15.11 30.68 3.38
N VAL A 287 16.19 31.08 2.70
CA VAL A 287 16.35 32.43 2.14
C VAL A 287 15.37 32.67 0.98
N CYS A 288 15.16 31.67 0.14
CA CYS A 288 14.21 31.75 -0.98
C CYS A 288 12.88 31.09 -0.59
N GLN A 289 11.89 31.92 -0.26
CA GLN A 289 10.51 31.48 -0.02
C GLN A 289 9.55 31.98 -1.09
N ASP A 290 9.97 32.97 -1.89
CA ASP A 290 9.18 33.59 -2.93
C ASP A 290 9.72 33.23 -4.32
N PHE A 291 8.96 32.41 -5.05
CA PHE A 291 9.29 31.91 -6.39
C PHE A 291 8.59 32.70 -7.50
N CYS A 292 7.72 33.68 -7.14
CA CYS A 292 7.00 34.47 -8.09
C CYS A 292 7.84 35.67 -8.56
N ALA A 293 8.33 35.58 -9.79
CA ALA A 293 9.00 36.73 -10.40
C ALA A 293 8.03 37.89 -10.65
N ALA A 294 8.38 39.08 -10.18
CA ALA A 294 7.51 40.27 -10.31
C ALA A 294 7.26 40.71 -11.77
N ASP A 295 8.11 40.32 -12.69
CA ASP A 295 8.06 40.60 -14.13
C ASP A 295 7.47 39.45 -14.96
N ALA A 296 7.45 38.22 -14.42
CA ALA A 296 6.91 37.08 -15.11
C ALA A 296 5.41 37.25 -15.38
N HIS A 297 5.03 37.14 -16.66
CA HIS A 297 3.62 37.24 -17.09
C HIS A 297 2.89 38.52 -16.55
N GLY A 298 3.59 39.65 -16.50
CA GLY A 298 3.07 40.90 -15.98
C GLY A 298 2.87 40.96 -14.49
N GLY A 299 3.44 40.03 -13.71
CA GLY A 299 3.39 39.99 -12.24
C GLY A 299 2.04 39.55 -11.65
N ALA A 300 1.16 38.91 -12.42
CA ALA A 300 -0.18 38.53 -11.97
C ALA A 300 -0.17 37.59 -10.76
N VAL A 301 0.67 36.52 -10.79
CA VAL A 301 0.81 35.58 -9.67
C VAL A 301 1.42 36.27 -8.46
N HIS A 302 2.43 37.13 -8.66
CA HIS A 302 3.07 37.88 -7.59
C HIS A 302 2.05 38.77 -6.87
N ARG A 303 1.26 39.61 -7.59
CA ARG A 303 0.22 40.44 -6.99
C ARG A 303 -0.83 39.60 -6.24
N CYS A 304 -1.23 38.47 -6.81
CA CYS A 304 -2.23 37.60 -6.18
C CYS A 304 -1.71 37.07 -4.84
N LEU A 305 -0.54 36.44 -4.83
CA LEU A 305 0.03 35.84 -3.62
C LEU A 305 0.32 36.86 -2.54
N HIS A 306 0.94 38.00 -2.89
CA HIS A 306 1.21 39.09 -1.93
C HIS A 306 -0.09 39.77 -1.44
N GLY A 307 -1.12 39.89 -2.30
CA GLY A 307 -2.43 40.39 -1.87
C GLY A 307 -3.11 39.43 -0.88
N ILE A 308 -3.03 38.12 -1.11
CA ILE A 308 -3.54 37.13 -0.16
C ILE A 308 -2.73 37.12 1.14
N MET A 309 -1.38 37.20 1.07
CA MET A 309 -0.53 37.29 2.27
C MET A 309 -0.90 38.47 3.15
N ALA A 310 -1.15 39.65 2.55
CA ALA A 310 -1.59 40.84 3.27
C ALA A 310 -3.00 40.67 3.89
N LEU A 311 -3.89 39.91 3.24
CA LEU A 311 -5.24 39.65 3.73
C LEU A 311 -5.26 38.68 4.91
N VAL A 312 -4.43 37.62 4.88
CA VAL A 312 -4.53 36.49 5.82
C VAL A 312 -3.44 36.46 6.89
N GLY A 313 -2.54 37.44 6.94
CA GLY A 313 -1.39 37.45 7.84
C GLY A 313 -1.75 37.18 9.29
N ASP A 314 -2.68 37.94 9.86
CA ASP A 314 -3.16 37.81 11.24
C ASP A 314 -3.88 36.47 11.51
N HIS A 315 -4.59 35.95 10.52
CA HIS A 315 -5.30 34.68 10.61
C HIS A 315 -4.31 33.50 10.58
N ALA A 316 -3.30 33.60 9.73
CA ALA A 316 -2.26 32.60 9.58
C ALA A 316 -1.39 32.50 10.85
N GLU A 317 -1.01 33.64 11.43
CA GLU A 317 -0.26 33.71 12.69
C GLU A 317 -1.07 33.08 13.85
N ARG A 318 -2.35 33.41 13.99
CA ARG A 318 -3.26 32.83 14.99
C ARG A 318 -3.46 31.33 14.81
N ALA A 319 -3.48 30.86 13.56
CA ALA A 319 -3.66 29.44 13.22
C ALA A 319 -2.34 28.64 13.28
N GLY A 320 -1.18 29.29 13.51
CA GLY A 320 0.14 28.67 13.48
C GLY A 320 0.54 28.14 12.09
N ILE A 321 0.01 28.76 11.00
CA ILE A 321 0.31 28.36 9.63
C ILE A 321 1.21 29.42 8.99
N PRO A 322 2.34 29.05 8.35
CA PRO A 322 3.18 29.99 7.65
C PRO A 322 2.40 30.78 6.59
N VAL A 323 2.52 32.11 6.61
CA VAL A 323 1.70 33.03 5.78
C VAL A 323 1.86 32.75 4.29
N ARG A 324 3.08 32.46 3.83
CA ARG A 324 3.37 32.15 2.43
C ARG A 324 2.69 30.84 2.01
N PHE A 325 2.79 29.79 2.81
CA PHE A 325 2.12 28.52 2.56
C PHE A 325 0.60 28.66 2.55
N ALA A 326 0.04 29.43 3.51
CA ALA A 326 -1.38 29.74 3.56
C ALA A 326 -1.84 30.46 2.29
N ALA A 327 -1.11 31.46 1.81
CA ALA A 327 -1.44 32.21 0.60
C ALA A 327 -1.42 31.33 -0.66
N SER A 328 -0.39 30.51 -0.84
CA SER A 328 -0.29 29.58 -1.97
C SER A 328 -1.43 28.56 -1.96
N LYS A 329 -1.76 27.99 -0.80
CA LYS A 329 -2.84 27.00 -0.67
C LYS A 329 -4.23 27.60 -0.85
N LEU A 330 -4.46 28.82 -0.38
CA LEU A 330 -5.71 29.55 -0.65
C LEU A 330 -5.86 29.92 -2.14
N ALA A 331 -4.77 30.35 -2.77
CA ALA A 331 -4.76 30.59 -4.22
C ALA A 331 -5.10 29.32 -5.00
N GLU A 332 -4.59 28.14 -4.60
CA GLU A 332 -4.94 26.84 -5.17
C GLU A 332 -6.38 26.42 -4.86
N GLY A 333 -7.00 26.96 -3.81
CA GLY A 333 -8.35 26.64 -3.37
C GLY A 333 -8.44 25.51 -2.37
N ASP A 334 -7.44 25.35 -1.53
CA ASP A 334 -7.40 24.35 -0.46
C ASP A 334 -8.44 24.63 0.64
N ALA A 335 -9.46 23.77 0.72
CA ALA A 335 -10.54 23.92 1.68
C ALA A 335 -10.09 23.72 3.13
N LEU A 336 -9.08 22.89 3.40
CA LEU A 336 -8.58 22.63 4.76
C LEU A 336 -7.88 23.86 5.34
N VAL A 337 -7.09 24.57 4.53
CA VAL A 337 -6.47 25.84 4.96
C VAL A 337 -7.52 26.92 5.14
N LEU A 338 -8.49 27.02 4.21
CA LEU A 338 -9.58 27.99 4.33
C LEU A 338 -10.37 27.79 5.63
N GLU A 339 -10.66 26.55 6.01
CA GLU A 339 -11.37 26.23 7.25
C GLU A 339 -10.53 26.57 8.50
N LYS A 340 -9.23 26.24 8.51
CA LYS A 340 -8.33 26.54 9.64
C LYS A 340 -8.13 28.03 9.88
N LEU A 341 -8.10 28.84 8.82
CA LEU A 341 -7.93 30.30 8.93
C LEU A 341 -9.18 31.02 9.41
N ALA A 342 -10.37 30.41 9.33
CA ALA A 342 -11.63 30.96 9.82
C ALA A 342 -11.91 32.39 9.33
N LEU A 343 -11.69 32.66 8.04
CA LEU A 343 -11.94 33.98 7.42
C LEU A 343 -13.41 34.36 7.49
N ASP A 344 -13.69 35.67 7.65
CA ASP A 344 -15.05 36.17 7.58
C ASP A 344 -15.60 36.21 6.14
N GLU A 345 -16.86 36.53 5.96
CA GLU A 345 -17.51 36.53 4.64
C GLU A 345 -16.98 37.65 3.72
N ASN A 346 -16.54 38.79 4.30
CA ASN A 346 -15.96 39.92 3.52
C ASN A 346 -14.56 39.54 3.04
N GLU A 347 -13.77 38.91 3.90
CA GLU A 347 -12.42 38.42 3.58
C GLU A 347 -12.48 37.32 2.52
N LYS A 348 -13.43 36.39 2.62
CA LYS A 348 -13.68 35.38 1.58
C LYS A 348 -14.10 36.01 0.24
N HIS A 349 -14.91 37.07 0.29
CA HIS A 349 -15.30 37.79 -0.93
C HIS A 349 -14.10 38.52 -1.56
N LEU A 350 -13.24 39.14 -0.75
CA LEU A 350 -12.02 39.80 -1.21
C LEU A 350 -11.01 38.77 -1.77
N LEU A 351 -10.81 37.64 -1.08
CA LEU A 351 -10.01 36.51 -1.59
C LEU A 351 -10.52 36.07 -2.96
N GLY A 352 -11.83 35.90 -3.09
CA GLY A 352 -12.46 35.53 -4.38
C GLY A 352 -12.28 36.59 -5.47
N HIS A 353 -12.14 37.86 -5.12
CA HIS A 353 -11.83 38.93 -6.07
C HIS A 353 -10.37 38.87 -6.54
N ILE A 354 -9.43 38.73 -5.62
CA ILE A 354 -7.99 38.62 -5.92
C ILE A 354 -7.74 37.42 -6.83
N VAL A 355 -8.35 36.26 -6.52
CA VAL A 355 -8.19 35.05 -7.33
C VAL A 355 -8.79 35.24 -8.74
N ARG A 356 -9.98 35.82 -8.87
CA ARG A 356 -10.58 36.10 -10.20
C ARG A 356 -9.71 37.02 -11.02
N GLN A 357 -9.11 38.04 -10.43
CA GLN A 357 -8.18 38.91 -11.12
C GLN A 357 -6.98 38.12 -11.68
N LEU A 358 -6.42 37.18 -10.92
CA LEU A 358 -5.36 36.28 -11.39
C LEU A 358 -5.81 35.46 -12.59
N GLU A 359 -7.01 34.87 -12.53
CA GLU A 359 -7.56 34.04 -13.61
C GLU A 359 -7.81 34.85 -14.88
N ASP A 360 -8.36 36.05 -14.75
CA ASP A 360 -8.60 36.96 -15.88
C ASP A 360 -7.31 37.42 -16.55
N GLU A 361 -6.30 37.79 -15.76
CA GLU A 361 -5.00 38.23 -16.27
C GLU A 361 -4.15 37.12 -16.91
N ARG A 362 -4.23 35.90 -16.37
CA ARG A 362 -3.44 34.74 -16.85
C ARG A 362 -4.17 33.97 -17.97
N GLY A 363 -5.50 34.06 -18.07
CA GLY A 363 -6.28 33.19 -18.92
C GLY A 363 -6.17 31.69 -18.50
N LEU A 364 -5.70 31.41 -17.29
CA LEU A 364 -5.58 30.09 -16.66
C LEU A 364 -6.39 30.09 -15.37
N ASP A 365 -6.93 28.94 -14.99
CA ASP A 365 -7.50 28.83 -13.65
C ASP A 365 -6.39 28.92 -12.56
N ARG A 366 -6.81 29.29 -11.37
CA ARG A 366 -5.94 29.57 -10.23
C ARG A 366 -4.92 28.45 -9.91
N ALA A 367 -5.36 27.19 -9.92
CA ALA A 367 -4.50 26.05 -9.59
C ALA A 367 -3.47 25.80 -10.69
N ALA A 368 -3.86 25.94 -11.98
CA ALA A 368 -2.94 25.84 -13.10
C ALA A 368 -1.92 27.00 -13.12
N ALA A 369 -2.33 28.21 -12.78
CA ALA A 369 -1.44 29.36 -12.72
C ALA A 369 -0.35 29.22 -11.63
N ILE A 370 -0.68 28.70 -10.46
CA ILE A 370 0.29 28.41 -9.38
C ILE A 370 1.21 27.26 -9.75
N ALA A 371 0.67 26.20 -10.36
CA ALA A 371 1.50 25.06 -10.82
C ALA A 371 2.48 25.52 -11.93
N ASP A 372 2.02 26.30 -12.89
CA ASP A 372 2.85 26.86 -13.96
C ASP A 372 4.00 27.71 -13.42
N MET A 373 3.73 28.58 -12.44
CA MET A 373 4.77 29.34 -11.74
C MET A 373 5.84 28.42 -11.11
N ARG A 374 5.45 27.37 -10.42
CA ARG A 374 6.38 26.43 -9.81
C ARG A 374 7.20 25.68 -10.84
N PHE A 375 6.58 25.17 -11.89
CA PHE A 375 7.30 24.46 -12.95
C PHE A 375 8.24 25.35 -13.72
N ALA A 376 7.87 26.61 -13.97
CA ALA A 376 8.77 27.59 -14.60
C ALA A 376 10.02 27.85 -13.75
N PHE A 377 9.89 27.92 -12.41
CA PHE A 377 11.03 28.03 -11.52
C PHE A 377 11.87 26.74 -11.52
N ILE A 378 11.26 25.57 -11.48
CA ILE A 378 11.94 24.27 -11.51
C ILE A 378 12.73 24.12 -12.81
N GLU A 379 12.14 24.45 -13.96
CA GLU A 379 12.82 24.42 -15.25
C GLU A 379 14.05 25.32 -15.25
N ARG A 380 13.95 26.52 -14.70
CA ARG A 380 15.10 27.42 -14.56
C ARG A 380 16.22 26.80 -13.71
N VAL A 381 15.89 26.23 -12.53
CA VAL A 381 16.88 25.56 -11.67
C VAL A 381 17.54 24.40 -12.41
N CYS A 382 16.76 23.59 -13.11
CA CYS A 382 17.30 22.45 -13.85
C CYS A 382 18.14 22.84 -15.07
N ASP A 383 17.74 23.88 -15.81
CA ASP A 383 18.51 24.39 -16.95
C ASP A 383 19.87 24.99 -16.52
N GLU A 384 19.93 25.61 -15.36
CA GLU A 384 21.15 26.22 -14.83
C GLU A 384 22.06 25.20 -14.13
N CYS A 385 21.49 24.24 -13.38
CA CYS A 385 22.27 23.38 -12.48
C CYS A 385 22.48 21.96 -12.99
N VAL A 386 21.57 21.38 -13.79
CA VAL A 386 21.60 19.96 -14.15
C VAL A 386 22.26 19.76 -15.52
N VAL A 387 23.35 19.01 -15.54
CA VAL A 387 24.05 18.62 -16.79
C VAL A 387 23.80 17.13 -17.07
N ARG A 388 23.00 16.85 -18.08
CA ARG A 388 22.65 15.46 -18.45
C ARG A 388 23.44 15.00 -19.69
N PRO A 389 23.88 13.73 -19.71
CA PRO A 389 24.40 13.13 -20.93
C PRO A 389 23.27 12.95 -21.95
N ARG A 390 23.58 12.97 -23.25
CA ARG A 390 22.59 12.77 -24.33
C ARG A 390 21.82 11.45 -24.26
N VAL A 391 22.42 10.40 -23.69
CA VAL A 391 21.81 9.08 -23.50
C VAL A 391 22.33 8.49 -22.20
N SER A 392 21.44 8.29 -21.22
CA SER A 392 21.72 7.52 -20.01
C SER A 392 21.82 6.04 -20.37
N ARG A 393 22.93 5.38 -20.02
CA ARG A 393 23.13 3.93 -20.23
C ARG A 393 22.12 3.09 -19.47
N GLU A 394 21.75 3.53 -18.28
CA GLU A 394 20.77 2.82 -17.45
C GLU A 394 19.35 2.93 -18.02
N HIS A 395 18.97 4.12 -18.48
CA HIS A 395 17.70 4.30 -19.17
C HIS A 395 17.62 3.45 -20.45
N ALA A 396 18.68 3.41 -21.25
CA ALA A 396 18.74 2.56 -22.45
C ALA A 396 18.61 1.06 -22.13
N ARG A 397 19.25 0.58 -21.03
CA ARG A 397 19.09 -0.80 -20.53
C ARG A 397 17.67 -1.06 -20.03
N SER A 398 17.10 -0.13 -19.27
CA SER A 398 15.72 -0.24 -18.77
C SER A 398 14.72 -0.32 -19.92
N MET A 399 14.89 0.51 -20.96
CA MET A 399 14.07 0.46 -22.17
C MET A 399 14.20 -0.86 -22.95
N ALA A 400 15.41 -1.44 -23.00
CA ALA A 400 15.62 -2.74 -23.65
C ALA A 400 14.94 -3.88 -22.88
N LEU A 401 15.02 -3.87 -21.53
CA LEU A 401 14.34 -4.84 -20.68
C LEU A 401 12.81 -4.67 -20.75
N ASP A 402 12.32 -3.44 -20.76
CA ASP A 402 10.90 -3.14 -20.85
C ASP A 402 10.25 -3.64 -22.15
N LYS A 403 11.00 -3.69 -23.28
CA LYS A 403 10.50 -4.33 -24.51
C LYS A 403 10.09 -5.79 -24.31
N LEU A 404 10.79 -6.52 -23.44
CA LEU A 404 10.47 -7.89 -23.09
C LEU A 404 9.43 -7.97 -21.97
N LEU A 405 9.63 -7.23 -20.87
CA LEU A 405 8.86 -7.38 -19.63
C LEU A 405 7.52 -6.65 -19.67
N THR A 406 7.36 -5.63 -20.53
CA THR A 406 6.10 -4.90 -20.71
C THR A 406 5.55 -4.96 -22.13
N GLY A 407 6.13 -5.81 -22.99
CA GLY A 407 5.69 -6.00 -24.38
C GLY A 407 4.29 -6.62 -24.46
N THR A 408 3.54 -6.29 -25.53
CA THR A 408 2.11 -6.67 -25.69
C THR A 408 1.86 -8.18 -25.57
N PHE A 409 2.76 -9.01 -26.11
CA PHE A 409 2.62 -10.48 -26.09
C PHE A 409 3.56 -11.15 -25.09
N THR A 410 4.64 -10.49 -24.67
CA THR A 410 5.68 -11.08 -23.82
C THR A 410 5.49 -10.81 -22.34
N ALA A 411 4.79 -9.74 -21.94
CA ALA A 411 4.64 -9.33 -20.54
C ALA A 411 4.02 -10.41 -19.65
N ILE A 412 2.87 -10.98 -20.06
CA ILE A 412 2.19 -12.00 -19.25
C ILE A 412 2.97 -13.32 -19.19
N PRO A 413 3.48 -13.87 -20.31
CA PRO A 413 4.34 -15.05 -20.25
C PRO A 413 5.63 -14.84 -19.43
N ALA A 414 6.30 -13.70 -19.57
CA ALA A 414 7.48 -13.37 -18.78
C ALA A 414 7.17 -13.28 -17.29
N PHE A 415 6.06 -12.62 -16.95
CA PHE A 415 5.58 -12.54 -15.57
C PHE A 415 5.31 -13.94 -14.97
N VAL A 416 4.58 -14.80 -15.69
CA VAL A 416 4.29 -16.17 -15.24
C VAL A 416 5.58 -16.97 -15.07
N ALA A 417 6.53 -16.86 -16.01
CA ALA A 417 7.81 -17.55 -15.96
C ALA A 417 8.66 -17.10 -14.74
N ILE A 418 8.76 -15.78 -14.50
CA ILE A 418 9.51 -15.23 -13.35
C ILE A 418 8.88 -15.68 -12.04
N MET A 419 7.55 -15.61 -11.90
CA MET A 419 6.88 -16.04 -10.68
C MET A 419 6.98 -17.55 -10.46
N ALA A 420 6.84 -18.35 -11.54
CA ALA A 420 7.05 -19.78 -11.46
C ALA A 420 8.48 -20.14 -11.01
N LEU A 421 9.48 -19.44 -11.53
CA LEU A 421 10.89 -19.60 -11.12
C LEU A 421 11.08 -19.25 -9.63
N VAL A 422 10.54 -18.11 -9.18
CA VAL A 422 10.61 -17.68 -7.78
C VAL A 422 9.97 -18.73 -6.86
N PHE A 423 8.77 -19.17 -7.18
CA PHE A 423 8.08 -20.18 -6.36
C PHE A 423 8.81 -21.54 -6.41
N TRP A 424 9.33 -21.95 -7.56
CA TRP A 424 10.10 -23.21 -7.67
C TRP A 424 11.38 -23.16 -6.83
N LEU A 425 12.14 -22.07 -6.89
CA LEU A 425 13.33 -21.88 -6.06
C LEU A 425 12.98 -21.85 -4.58
N THR A 426 11.90 -21.19 -4.20
CA THR A 426 11.47 -21.05 -2.80
C THR A 426 11.01 -22.38 -2.22
N PHE A 427 10.12 -23.11 -2.92
CA PHE A 427 9.45 -24.29 -2.33
C PHE A 427 10.09 -25.62 -2.66
N ASN A 428 10.96 -25.70 -3.70
CA ASN A 428 11.54 -26.98 -4.12
C ASN A 428 13.07 -27.02 -4.04
N VAL A 429 13.75 -25.87 -3.94
CA VAL A 429 15.21 -25.84 -3.96
C VAL A 429 15.76 -25.24 -2.67
N VAL A 430 15.78 -23.90 -2.58
CA VAL A 430 16.46 -23.20 -1.48
C VAL A 430 15.68 -23.31 -0.19
N GLY A 431 14.41 -22.95 -0.22
CA GLY A 431 13.57 -22.96 0.98
C GLY A 431 13.33 -24.37 1.51
N ALA A 432 13.08 -25.36 0.64
CA ALA A 432 12.92 -26.74 1.04
C ALA A 432 14.19 -27.28 1.71
N TRP A 433 15.35 -27.13 1.07
CA TRP A 433 16.63 -27.58 1.63
C TRP A 433 16.93 -26.95 3.00
N MET A 434 16.71 -25.64 3.14
CA MET A 434 16.94 -24.96 4.43
C MET A 434 15.94 -25.40 5.50
N SER A 435 14.67 -25.66 5.12
CA SER A 435 13.64 -26.15 6.05
C SER A 435 13.96 -27.57 6.51
N GLU A 436 14.36 -28.48 5.63
CA GLU A 436 14.78 -29.84 5.98
C GLU A 436 15.95 -29.84 6.97
N MET A 437 16.94 -28.98 6.77
CA MET A 437 18.07 -28.82 7.70
C MET A 437 17.59 -28.33 9.09
N LEU A 438 16.68 -27.38 9.12
CA LEU A 438 16.15 -26.83 10.38
C LEU A 438 15.27 -27.86 11.09
N GLU A 439 14.40 -28.56 10.37
CA GLU A 439 13.55 -29.64 10.90
C GLU A 439 14.39 -30.80 11.46
N ALA A 440 15.46 -31.21 10.77
CA ALA A 440 16.43 -32.21 11.29
C ALA A 440 17.10 -31.72 12.58
N GLY A 441 17.46 -30.44 12.66
CA GLY A 441 18.01 -29.83 13.87
C GLY A 441 17.02 -29.81 15.04
N ILE A 442 15.76 -29.43 14.77
CA ILE A 442 14.68 -29.45 15.77
C ILE A 442 14.40 -30.89 16.22
N GLY A 443 14.31 -31.85 15.28
CA GLY A 443 14.12 -33.25 15.59
C GLY A 443 15.20 -33.79 16.50
N TRP A 444 16.49 -33.57 16.17
CA TRP A 444 17.61 -33.94 17.03
C TRP A 444 17.49 -33.33 18.45
N LEU A 445 17.13 -32.04 18.54
CA LEU A 445 16.93 -31.39 19.84
C LEU A 445 15.76 -32.01 20.62
N THR A 446 14.67 -32.34 19.93
CA THR A 446 13.51 -33.01 20.52
C THR A 446 13.90 -34.38 21.09
N ASP A 447 14.67 -35.17 20.34
CA ASP A 447 15.17 -36.47 20.80
C ASP A 447 16.09 -36.35 22.03
N VAL A 448 16.98 -35.36 22.04
CA VAL A 448 17.86 -35.10 23.19
C VAL A 448 17.04 -34.75 24.43
N VAL A 449 16.02 -33.87 24.29
CA VAL A 449 15.15 -33.47 25.40
C VAL A 449 14.27 -34.65 25.85
N ALA A 450 13.70 -35.43 24.91
CA ALA A 450 12.91 -36.62 25.23
C ALA A 450 13.72 -37.66 26.05
N ASN A 451 14.93 -37.93 25.62
CA ASN A 451 15.84 -38.86 26.33
C ASN A 451 16.23 -38.31 27.71
N ALA A 452 16.43 -36.99 27.85
CA ALA A 452 16.75 -36.39 29.14
C ALA A 452 15.57 -36.43 30.10
N LEU A 453 14.33 -36.18 29.63
CA LEU A 453 13.11 -36.27 30.42
C LEU A 453 12.82 -37.71 30.86
N ALA A 454 13.03 -38.68 29.96
CA ALA A 454 12.91 -40.12 30.27
C ALA A 454 13.95 -40.57 31.32
N ALA A 455 15.20 -40.12 31.18
CA ALA A 455 16.26 -40.42 32.18
C ALA A 455 15.98 -39.79 33.55
N ALA A 456 15.33 -38.63 33.57
CA ALA A 456 14.89 -37.94 34.81
C ALA A 456 13.61 -38.52 35.42
N GLN A 457 13.01 -39.57 34.81
CA GLN A 457 11.75 -40.20 35.24
C GLN A 457 10.61 -39.14 35.41
N VAL A 458 10.53 -38.16 34.53
CA VAL A 458 9.49 -37.16 34.57
C VAL A 458 8.12 -37.79 34.24
N ASN A 459 7.05 -37.29 34.86
CA ASN A 459 5.68 -37.75 34.61
C ASN A 459 5.35 -37.72 33.10
N GLU A 460 4.71 -38.81 32.60
CA GLU A 460 4.38 -39.01 31.18
C GLU A 460 3.59 -37.84 30.59
N VAL A 461 2.65 -37.23 31.37
CA VAL A 461 1.87 -36.09 30.95
C VAL A 461 2.74 -34.86 30.72
N LEU A 462 3.70 -34.60 31.61
CA LEU A 462 4.62 -33.49 31.48
C LEU A 462 5.59 -33.72 30.31
N GLN A 463 6.01 -34.97 30.08
CA GLN A 463 6.80 -35.34 28.93
C GLN A 463 6.07 -35.12 27.61
N SER A 464 4.79 -35.54 27.52
CA SER A 464 3.93 -35.27 26.35
C SER A 464 3.68 -33.76 26.14
N LEU A 465 3.44 -32.97 27.21
CA LEU A 465 3.33 -31.52 27.10
C LEU A 465 4.57 -30.89 26.46
N VAL A 466 5.75 -31.29 26.92
CA VAL A 466 7.02 -30.73 26.43
C VAL A 466 7.28 -31.19 24.98
N ILE A 467 7.16 -32.50 24.71
CA ILE A 467 7.49 -33.05 23.40
C ILE A 467 6.40 -32.74 22.39
N ASP A 468 5.13 -33.08 22.65
CA ASP A 468 4.07 -32.99 21.68
C ASP A 468 3.46 -31.56 21.65
N GLY A 469 3.27 -30.97 22.83
CA GLY A 469 2.68 -29.62 22.94
C GLY A 469 3.65 -28.52 22.54
N VAL A 470 4.93 -28.59 22.95
CA VAL A 470 5.91 -27.53 22.73
C VAL A 470 6.79 -27.82 21.51
N PHE A 471 7.61 -28.91 21.55
CA PHE A 471 8.60 -29.16 20.49
C PHE A 471 7.96 -29.51 19.15
N ASN A 472 7.00 -30.42 19.09
CA ASN A 472 6.31 -30.76 17.84
C ASN A 472 5.41 -29.63 17.37
N GLY A 473 4.67 -28.99 18.29
CA GLY A 473 3.76 -27.91 17.95
C GLY A 473 4.46 -26.63 17.46
N VAL A 474 5.49 -26.16 18.20
CA VAL A 474 6.25 -24.96 17.81
C VAL A 474 7.25 -25.29 16.71
N GLY A 475 7.87 -26.46 16.76
CA GLY A 475 8.87 -26.93 15.80
C GLY A 475 8.34 -26.98 14.38
N SER A 476 7.10 -27.47 14.18
CA SER A 476 6.45 -27.50 12.87
C SER A 476 6.27 -26.10 12.26
N VAL A 477 6.01 -25.09 13.08
CA VAL A 477 5.83 -23.70 12.61
C VAL A 477 7.17 -23.03 12.35
N VAL A 478 8.16 -23.25 13.21
CA VAL A 478 9.52 -22.71 13.03
C VAL A 478 10.20 -23.34 11.81
N GLY A 479 9.92 -24.61 11.51
CA GLY A 479 10.38 -25.32 10.31
C GLY A 479 10.05 -24.61 8.99
N PHE A 480 8.96 -23.85 8.94
CA PHE A 480 8.60 -23.04 7.75
C PHE A 480 9.32 -21.69 7.67
N LEU A 481 10.03 -21.24 8.70
CA LEU A 481 10.73 -19.94 8.71
C LEU A 481 11.70 -19.79 7.53
N PRO A 482 12.55 -20.77 7.19
CA PRO A 482 13.48 -20.65 6.07
C PRO A 482 12.78 -20.47 4.73
N THR A 483 11.69 -21.19 4.49
CA THR A 483 10.87 -21.04 3.28
C THR A 483 10.27 -19.64 3.19
N ILE A 484 9.77 -19.08 4.29
CA ILE A 484 9.20 -17.73 4.35
C ILE A 484 10.30 -16.69 4.10
N VAL A 485 11.46 -16.82 4.73
CA VAL A 485 12.60 -15.91 4.53
C VAL A 485 13.09 -15.95 3.08
N THR A 486 13.18 -17.13 2.48
CA THR A 486 13.56 -17.30 1.07
C THR A 486 12.53 -16.64 0.13
N LEU A 487 11.25 -16.77 0.42
CA LEU A 487 10.19 -16.10 -0.35
C LEU A 487 10.35 -14.58 -0.26
N PHE A 488 10.53 -14.04 0.94
CA PHE A 488 10.74 -12.61 1.13
C PHE A 488 12.01 -12.11 0.44
N PHE A 489 13.07 -12.91 0.41
CA PHE A 489 14.29 -12.58 -0.31
C PHE A 489 14.01 -12.34 -1.80
N PHE A 490 13.36 -13.27 -2.47
CA PHE A 490 13.04 -13.12 -3.90
C PHE A 490 12.04 -12.00 -4.16
N LEU A 491 11.03 -11.83 -3.29
CA LEU A 491 10.06 -10.75 -3.43
C LEU A 491 10.70 -9.37 -3.24
N SER A 492 11.58 -9.21 -2.24
CA SER A 492 12.35 -7.97 -2.03
C SER A 492 13.24 -7.68 -3.24
N LEU A 493 13.89 -8.70 -3.81
CA LEU A 493 14.68 -8.55 -5.01
C LEU A 493 13.84 -8.03 -6.20
N LEU A 494 12.62 -8.56 -6.38
CA LEU A 494 11.71 -8.11 -7.44
C LEU A 494 11.15 -6.70 -7.17
N GLU A 495 10.88 -6.36 -5.91
CA GLU A 495 10.36 -5.06 -5.51
C GLU A 495 11.42 -3.97 -5.68
N ASP A 496 12.60 -4.14 -5.08
CA ASP A 496 13.68 -3.17 -5.11
C ASP A 496 14.28 -3.01 -6.53
N SER A 497 14.22 -4.06 -7.36
CA SER A 497 14.64 -3.95 -8.76
C SER A 497 13.74 -3.07 -9.62
N GLY A 498 12.54 -2.69 -9.14
CA GLY A 498 11.53 -1.95 -9.90
C GLY A 498 10.65 -2.82 -10.81
N TYR A 499 10.82 -4.16 -10.78
CA TYR A 499 9.99 -5.07 -11.59
C TYR A 499 8.53 -5.09 -11.15
N MET A 500 8.25 -5.00 -9.84
CA MET A 500 6.87 -5.02 -9.33
C MET A 500 6.04 -3.82 -9.79
N ALA A 501 6.67 -2.67 -10.05
CA ALA A 501 5.99 -1.51 -10.64
C ALA A 501 5.49 -1.83 -12.07
N ARG A 502 6.28 -2.56 -12.86
CA ARG A 502 5.88 -3.02 -14.21
C ARG A 502 4.75 -4.03 -14.15
N VAL A 503 4.80 -4.95 -13.20
CA VAL A 503 3.70 -5.92 -12.98
C VAL A 503 2.41 -5.17 -12.64
N ALA A 504 2.45 -4.18 -11.76
CA ALA A 504 1.30 -3.36 -11.43
C ALA A 504 0.74 -2.61 -12.65
N PHE A 505 1.65 -2.05 -13.49
CA PHE A 505 1.30 -1.40 -14.74
C PHE A 505 0.59 -2.35 -15.74
N VAL A 506 1.12 -3.56 -15.93
CA VAL A 506 0.53 -4.56 -16.83
C VAL A 506 -0.83 -5.05 -16.33
N MET A 507 -0.99 -5.23 -15.01
CA MET A 507 -2.16 -5.87 -14.41
C MET A 507 -3.30 -4.89 -14.06
N ASP A 508 -3.08 -3.56 -14.11
CA ASP A 508 -4.08 -2.56 -13.68
C ASP A 508 -5.43 -2.72 -14.37
N LYS A 509 -5.45 -2.91 -15.69
CA LYS A 509 -6.69 -3.08 -16.44
C LYS A 509 -7.52 -4.29 -16.02
N LEU A 510 -6.86 -5.41 -15.67
CA LEU A 510 -7.55 -6.62 -15.21
C LEU A 510 -8.12 -6.43 -13.80
N LEU A 511 -7.31 -5.90 -12.89
CA LEU A 511 -7.71 -5.72 -11.49
C LEU A 511 -8.80 -4.67 -11.34
N ARG A 512 -8.78 -3.61 -12.15
CA ARG A 512 -9.83 -2.59 -12.18
C ARG A 512 -11.21 -3.17 -12.53
N LYS A 513 -11.31 -4.18 -13.39
CA LYS A 513 -12.58 -4.85 -13.69
C LYS A 513 -13.23 -5.45 -12.44
N ILE A 514 -12.45 -5.93 -11.50
CA ILE A 514 -12.92 -6.46 -10.21
C ILE A 514 -12.95 -5.41 -9.10
N GLY A 515 -12.55 -4.16 -9.40
CA GLY A 515 -12.64 -3.02 -8.49
C GLY A 515 -11.39 -2.77 -7.64
N LEU A 516 -10.23 -3.28 -8.05
CA LEU A 516 -8.93 -3.07 -7.41
C LEU A 516 -7.99 -2.27 -8.30
N SER A 517 -6.99 -1.61 -7.72
CA SER A 517 -5.89 -0.99 -8.44
C SER A 517 -4.83 -2.01 -8.85
N GLY A 518 -4.00 -1.68 -9.85
CA GLY A 518 -2.90 -2.53 -10.31
C GLY A 518 -1.92 -2.91 -9.20
N ARG A 519 -1.69 -2.03 -8.23
CA ARG A 519 -0.80 -2.30 -7.08
C ARG A 519 -1.28 -3.47 -6.21
N SER A 520 -2.58 -3.79 -6.19
CA SER A 520 -3.14 -4.91 -5.42
C SER A 520 -2.65 -6.28 -5.89
N ILE A 521 -2.04 -6.38 -7.09
CA ILE A 521 -1.49 -7.65 -7.59
C ILE A 521 -0.37 -8.18 -6.69
N VAL A 522 0.45 -7.28 -6.11
CA VAL A 522 1.60 -7.67 -5.29
C VAL A 522 1.18 -8.46 -4.05
N PRO A 523 0.32 -7.94 -3.15
CA PRO A 523 -0.21 -8.72 -2.04
C PRO A 523 -0.92 -10.00 -2.47
N MET A 524 -1.68 -9.97 -3.57
CA MET A 524 -2.39 -11.16 -4.06
C MET A 524 -1.43 -12.26 -4.50
N LEU A 525 -0.32 -11.91 -5.18
CA LEU A 525 0.73 -12.87 -5.57
C LEU A 525 1.43 -13.47 -4.37
N VAL A 526 1.79 -12.65 -3.39
CA VAL A 526 2.38 -13.12 -2.12
C VAL A 526 1.45 -14.12 -1.44
N GLY A 527 0.12 -13.94 -1.59
CA GLY A 527 -0.92 -14.84 -1.06
C GLY A 527 -0.85 -16.28 -1.58
N PHE A 528 -0.30 -16.53 -2.76
CA PHE A 528 -0.03 -17.89 -3.24
C PHE A 528 1.12 -18.57 -2.46
N GLY A 529 2.03 -17.81 -1.91
CA GLY A 529 3.04 -18.33 -0.98
C GLY A 529 2.48 -18.48 0.43
N CYS A 530 2.09 -17.36 1.06
CA CYS A 530 1.56 -17.31 2.41
C CYS A 530 0.63 -16.11 2.61
N THR A 531 -0.50 -16.34 3.28
CA THR A 531 -1.51 -15.29 3.55
C THR A 531 -0.98 -14.22 4.53
N VAL A 532 -0.15 -14.59 5.51
CA VAL A 532 0.38 -13.65 6.52
C VAL A 532 1.18 -12.51 5.88
N PRO A 533 2.26 -12.79 5.12
CA PRO A 533 3.01 -11.73 4.44
C PRO A 533 2.19 -10.97 3.40
N ALA A 534 1.23 -11.62 2.78
CA ALA A 534 0.33 -10.97 1.83
C ALA A 534 -0.55 -9.90 2.48
N VAL A 535 -1.10 -10.18 3.66
CA VAL A 535 -1.86 -9.22 4.46
C VAL A 535 -0.96 -8.05 4.88
N MET A 536 0.28 -8.33 5.28
CA MET A 536 1.25 -7.28 5.64
C MET A 536 1.66 -6.43 4.43
N ALA A 537 1.89 -7.04 3.27
CA ALA A 537 2.23 -6.32 2.04
C ALA A 537 1.09 -5.38 1.58
N ALA A 538 -0.15 -5.65 1.95
CA ALA A 538 -1.28 -4.77 1.62
C ALA A 538 -1.21 -3.39 2.29
N ARG A 539 -0.31 -3.16 3.26
CA ARG A 539 -0.04 -1.82 3.86
C ARG A 539 0.45 -0.80 2.84
N THR A 540 1.15 -1.25 1.81
CA THR A 540 1.69 -0.37 0.75
C THR A 540 0.61 0.18 -0.19
N LEU A 541 -0.65 -0.23 -0.02
CA LEU A 541 -1.75 0.25 -0.84
C LEU A 541 -2.26 1.60 -0.33
N PRO A 542 -2.28 2.65 -1.17
CA PRO A 542 -2.60 4.02 -0.76
C PRO A 542 -4.08 4.21 -0.40
N SER A 543 -4.96 3.32 -0.86
CA SER A 543 -6.39 3.37 -0.59
C SER A 543 -6.80 2.41 0.51
N GLU A 544 -7.44 2.94 1.55
CA GLU A 544 -8.01 2.13 2.63
C GLU A 544 -9.05 1.11 2.10
N ARG A 545 -9.82 1.52 1.10
CA ARG A 545 -10.78 0.67 0.39
C ARG A 545 -10.08 -0.50 -0.31
N ASP A 546 -9.07 -0.21 -1.14
CA ASP A 546 -8.33 -1.23 -1.89
C ASP A 546 -7.55 -2.14 -0.94
N ARG A 547 -6.98 -1.58 0.13
CA ARG A 547 -6.32 -2.35 1.19
C ARG A 547 -7.27 -3.34 1.86
N LYS A 548 -8.44 -2.87 2.34
CA LYS A 548 -9.46 -3.75 2.97
C LYS A 548 -9.92 -4.84 2.01
N MET A 549 -10.23 -4.47 0.78
CA MET A 549 -10.70 -5.41 -0.23
C MET A 549 -9.63 -6.44 -0.59
N THR A 550 -8.38 -6.02 -0.78
CA THR A 550 -7.26 -6.93 -1.07
C THR A 550 -7.01 -7.89 0.07
N ILE A 551 -6.97 -7.43 1.32
CA ILE A 551 -6.80 -8.28 2.51
C ILE A 551 -7.92 -9.33 2.60
N MET A 552 -9.17 -8.95 2.36
CA MET A 552 -10.31 -9.88 2.38
C MET A 552 -10.29 -10.91 1.25
N LEU A 553 -9.63 -10.60 0.13
CA LEU A 553 -9.50 -11.49 -1.02
C LEU A 553 -8.29 -12.43 -0.95
N THR A 554 -7.23 -12.04 -0.25
CA THR A 554 -5.98 -12.79 -0.17
C THR A 554 -6.17 -14.26 0.26
N PRO A 555 -7.02 -14.63 1.24
CA PRO A 555 -7.17 -16.03 1.66
C PRO A 555 -7.84 -16.95 0.64
N PHE A 556 -8.45 -16.41 -0.43
CA PHE A 556 -8.96 -17.22 -1.55
C PHE A 556 -7.83 -17.78 -2.43
N MET A 557 -6.62 -17.21 -2.33
CA MET A 557 -5.44 -17.75 -3.01
C MET A 557 -4.97 -19.03 -2.30
N SER A 558 -4.53 -20.01 -3.10
CA SER A 558 -4.00 -21.27 -2.55
C SER A 558 -2.59 -21.05 -2.02
N CYS A 559 -2.42 -20.93 -0.71
CA CYS A 559 -1.10 -20.86 -0.09
C CYS A 559 -0.38 -22.23 -0.10
N SER A 560 0.94 -22.22 0.10
CA SER A 560 1.78 -23.44 0.12
C SER A 560 1.33 -24.50 1.13
N ALA A 561 0.83 -24.11 2.30
CA ALA A 561 0.34 -25.01 3.34
C ALA A 561 -0.92 -25.82 2.93
N LYS A 562 -1.63 -25.43 1.85
CA LYS A 562 -2.74 -26.20 1.31
C LYS A 562 -2.29 -27.31 0.35
N LEU A 563 -1.08 -27.23 -0.21
CA LEU A 563 -0.55 -28.20 -1.18
C LEU A 563 -0.48 -29.63 -0.65
N PRO A 564 0.02 -29.90 0.58
CA PRO A 564 0.04 -31.25 1.15
C PRO A 564 -1.34 -31.85 1.22
N ILE A 565 -2.39 -31.04 1.53
CA ILE A 565 -3.78 -31.52 1.56
C ILE A 565 -4.20 -31.97 0.15
N TYR A 566 -3.92 -31.14 -0.87
CA TYR A 566 -4.27 -31.48 -2.26
C TYR A 566 -3.54 -32.73 -2.73
N ALA A 567 -2.23 -32.84 -2.47
CA ALA A 567 -1.42 -34.00 -2.84
C ALA A 567 -1.92 -35.27 -2.17
N PHE A 568 -2.21 -35.25 -0.87
CA PHE A 568 -2.68 -36.39 -0.10
C PHE A 568 -4.04 -36.91 -0.64
N PHE A 569 -5.02 -36.04 -0.79
CA PHE A 569 -6.34 -36.43 -1.26
C PHE A 569 -6.36 -36.82 -2.75
N THR A 570 -5.56 -36.14 -3.60
CA THR A 570 -5.49 -36.50 -5.01
C THR A 570 -4.82 -37.85 -5.24
N ALA A 571 -3.80 -38.17 -4.47
CA ALA A 571 -3.16 -39.49 -4.51
C ALA A 571 -4.10 -40.60 -4.01
N ALA A 572 -4.90 -40.33 -2.96
CA ALA A 572 -5.81 -41.32 -2.37
C ALA A 572 -7.08 -41.57 -3.21
N PHE A 573 -7.71 -40.52 -3.74
CA PHE A 573 -9.02 -40.58 -4.37
C PHE A 573 -9.02 -40.39 -5.90
N PHE A 574 -7.99 -39.74 -6.47
CA PHE A 574 -7.93 -39.37 -7.90
C PHE A 574 -6.59 -39.73 -8.57
N PRO A 575 -6.09 -40.96 -8.47
CA PRO A 575 -4.74 -41.32 -8.95
C PRO A 575 -4.56 -41.08 -10.46
N ALA A 576 -5.62 -41.24 -11.26
CA ALA A 576 -5.57 -41.03 -12.72
C ALA A 576 -5.74 -39.55 -13.14
N SER A 577 -6.36 -38.70 -12.31
CA SER A 577 -6.70 -37.32 -12.64
C SER A 577 -6.19 -36.27 -11.64
N GLY A 578 -5.29 -36.65 -10.73
CA GLY A 578 -4.82 -35.81 -9.64
C GLY A 578 -4.27 -34.46 -10.08
N ALA A 579 -3.48 -34.42 -11.15
CA ALA A 579 -2.96 -33.18 -11.70
C ALA A 579 -4.08 -32.24 -12.18
N ALA A 580 -5.11 -32.77 -12.85
CA ALA A 580 -6.25 -31.97 -13.32
C ALA A 580 -7.07 -31.42 -12.14
N VAL A 581 -7.27 -32.22 -11.06
CA VAL A 581 -7.96 -31.80 -9.84
C VAL A 581 -7.17 -30.69 -9.15
N MET A 582 -5.84 -30.82 -9.02
CA MET A 582 -4.99 -29.77 -8.42
C MET A 582 -5.06 -28.45 -9.19
N VAL A 583 -4.93 -28.52 -10.52
CA VAL A 583 -5.06 -27.34 -11.39
C VAL A 583 -6.46 -26.72 -11.26
N GLY A 584 -7.50 -27.58 -11.25
CA GLY A 584 -8.89 -27.16 -11.06
C GLY A 584 -9.11 -26.45 -9.72
N LEU A 585 -8.51 -26.90 -8.63
CA LEU A 585 -8.58 -26.24 -7.32
C LEU A 585 -7.91 -24.86 -7.33
N TYR A 586 -6.74 -24.73 -7.97
CA TYR A 586 -6.06 -23.44 -8.10
C TYR A 586 -6.91 -22.42 -8.86
N PHE A 587 -7.37 -22.76 -10.06
CA PHE A 587 -8.22 -21.88 -10.86
C PHE A 587 -9.60 -21.67 -10.23
N GLY A 588 -10.15 -22.69 -9.56
CA GLY A 588 -11.40 -22.59 -8.80
C GLY A 588 -11.31 -21.59 -7.67
N GLY A 589 -10.25 -21.62 -6.88
CA GLY A 589 -9.98 -20.63 -5.82
C GLY A 589 -9.91 -19.20 -6.36
N MET A 590 -9.17 -18.99 -7.46
CA MET A 590 -9.10 -17.69 -8.14
C MET A 590 -10.47 -17.24 -8.66
N ALA A 591 -11.24 -18.13 -9.27
CA ALA A 591 -12.57 -17.80 -9.80
C ALA A 591 -13.55 -17.41 -8.68
N VAL A 592 -13.55 -18.13 -7.55
CA VAL A 592 -14.34 -17.77 -6.35
C VAL A 592 -13.85 -16.43 -5.77
N GLY A 593 -12.55 -16.19 -5.72
CA GLY A 593 -11.98 -14.91 -5.31
C GLY A 593 -12.43 -13.73 -6.18
N VAL A 594 -12.42 -13.91 -7.51
CA VAL A 594 -12.95 -12.91 -8.47
C VAL A 594 -14.45 -12.67 -8.25
N LEU A 595 -15.23 -13.74 -8.06
CA LEU A 595 -16.67 -13.62 -7.77
C LEU A 595 -16.91 -12.88 -6.46
N ALA A 596 -16.16 -13.20 -5.40
CA ALA A 596 -16.21 -12.51 -4.12
C ALA A 596 -15.84 -11.03 -4.27
N ALA A 597 -14.81 -10.70 -5.06
CA ALA A 597 -14.42 -9.33 -5.36
C ALA A 597 -15.56 -8.55 -6.04
N LEU A 598 -16.20 -9.13 -7.07
CA LEU A 598 -17.32 -8.51 -7.76
C LEU A 598 -18.54 -8.28 -6.85
N LEU A 599 -18.80 -9.21 -5.94
CA LEU A 599 -19.87 -9.08 -4.94
C LEU A 599 -19.53 -7.98 -3.90
N MET A 600 -18.30 -7.98 -3.38
CA MET A 600 -17.84 -6.97 -2.40
C MET A 600 -17.78 -5.57 -3.00
N ARG A 601 -17.36 -5.42 -4.26
CA ARG A 601 -17.40 -4.16 -4.99
C ARG A 601 -18.80 -3.54 -5.03
N LYS A 602 -19.83 -4.38 -5.23
CA LYS A 602 -21.24 -3.91 -5.33
C LYS A 602 -21.90 -3.68 -3.98
N SER A 603 -21.44 -4.34 -2.91
CA SER A 603 -22.12 -4.37 -1.62
C SER A 603 -21.41 -3.60 -0.50
N LEU A 604 -20.11 -3.85 -0.26
CA LEU A 604 -19.35 -3.30 0.85
C LEU A 604 -18.42 -2.15 0.45
N PHE A 605 -17.84 -2.23 -0.75
CA PHE A 605 -16.80 -1.32 -1.22
C PHE A 605 -17.27 -0.59 -2.48
N SER A 606 -18.32 0.23 -2.34
CA SER A 606 -18.81 1.10 -3.43
C SER A 606 -17.81 2.25 -3.65
N GLY A 607 -17.65 2.68 -4.90
CA GLY A 607 -16.74 3.74 -5.31
C GLY A 607 -15.77 3.28 -6.40
N GLU A 608 -15.06 4.22 -7.01
CA GLU A 608 -14.04 3.94 -8.02
C GLU A 608 -12.71 3.60 -7.36
N ALA A 609 -11.88 2.80 -8.06
CA ALA A 609 -10.51 2.58 -7.65
C ALA A 609 -9.73 3.89 -7.75
N VAL A 610 -8.83 4.14 -6.79
CA VAL A 610 -7.98 5.34 -6.80
C VAL A 610 -7.29 5.48 -8.14
N PRO A 611 -7.19 6.70 -8.71
CA PRO A 611 -6.46 6.94 -9.94
C PRO A 611 -5.05 6.37 -9.87
N PHE A 612 -4.64 5.78 -10.97
CA PHE A 612 -3.34 5.14 -11.07
C PHE A 612 -2.39 6.09 -11.80
N VAL A 613 -1.72 6.91 -11.03
CA VAL A 613 -0.59 7.70 -11.51
C VAL A 613 0.66 7.14 -10.85
N MET A 614 1.58 6.61 -11.64
CA MET A 614 2.78 5.96 -11.12
C MET A 614 3.94 6.17 -12.07
N GLU A 615 5.11 6.38 -11.51
CA GLU A 615 6.37 6.35 -12.24
C GLU A 615 6.86 4.92 -12.37
N LEU A 616 7.51 4.61 -13.49
CA LEU A 616 8.25 3.37 -13.68
C LEU A 616 9.73 3.65 -13.36
N PRO A 617 10.23 3.34 -12.16
CA PRO A 617 11.63 3.59 -11.79
C PRO A 617 12.57 2.79 -12.69
N ASN A 618 13.80 3.28 -12.95
CA ASN A 618 14.82 2.50 -13.65
C ASN A 618 15.10 1.18 -12.90
N TYR A 619 15.49 0.14 -13.65
CA TYR A 619 15.90 -1.12 -13.02
C TYR A 619 17.21 -0.92 -12.26
N ARG A 620 17.19 -1.28 -10.98
CA ARG A 620 18.32 -1.17 -10.07
C ARG A 620 18.62 -2.51 -9.41
N MET A 621 19.90 -2.75 -9.11
CA MET A 621 20.28 -3.91 -8.29
C MET A 621 20.13 -3.53 -6.81
N PRO A 622 19.37 -4.31 -6.04
CA PRO A 622 19.20 -4.01 -4.61
C PRO A 622 20.50 -4.18 -3.83
N SER A 623 20.67 -3.34 -2.80
CA SER A 623 21.79 -3.44 -1.89
C SER A 623 21.67 -4.69 -1.00
N ALA A 624 22.69 -5.55 -0.99
CA ALA A 624 22.70 -6.77 -0.16
C ALA A 624 22.49 -6.47 1.33
N ARG A 625 23.00 -5.34 1.82
CA ARG A 625 22.84 -4.89 3.21
C ARG A 625 21.38 -4.56 3.53
N ASN A 626 20.71 -3.81 2.65
CA ASN A 626 19.30 -3.43 2.85
C ASN A 626 18.37 -4.64 2.79
N VAL A 627 18.60 -5.54 1.82
CA VAL A 627 17.86 -6.81 1.73
C VAL A 627 18.09 -7.64 3.00
N GLY A 628 19.31 -7.77 3.48
CA GLY A 628 19.61 -8.50 4.72
C GLY A 628 18.93 -7.92 5.96
N GLN A 629 18.89 -6.60 6.11
CA GLN A 629 18.18 -5.94 7.21
C GLN A 629 16.67 -6.18 7.13
N LEU A 630 16.08 -6.00 5.94
CA LEU A 630 14.65 -6.25 5.72
C LEU A 630 14.27 -7.70 6.03
N LEU A 631 15.09 -8.67 5.59
CA LEU A 631 14.88 -10.09 5.89
C LEU A 631 14.93 -10.38 7.38
N TRP A 632 15.89 -9.78 8.11
CA TRP A 632 15.99 -9.93 9.55
C TRP A 632 14.77 -9.35 10.27
N GLU A 633 14.31 -8.15 9.90
CA GLU A 633 13.09 -7.54 10.46
C GLU A 633 11.86 -8.42 10.23
N LYS A 634 11.68 -8.95 9.01
CA LYS A 634 10.57 -9.84 8.68
C LYS A 634 10.65 -11.18 9.40
N ALA A 635 11.84 -11.77 9.52
CA ALA A 635 12.05 -13.00 10.25
C ALA A 635 11.79 -12.82 11.75
N LYS A 636 12.28 -11.72 12.35
CA LYS A 636 12.04 -11.38 13.75
C LYS A 636 10.55 -11.18 14.03
N ASP A 637 9.85 -10.39 13.21
CA ASP A 637 8.41 -10.13 13.34
C ASP A 637 7.58 -11.42 13.22
N PHE A 638 7.98 -12.34 12.33
CA PHE A 638 7.35 -13.65 12.21
C PHE A 638 7.60 -14.52 13.45
N LEU A 639 8.85 -14.60 13.96
CA LEU A 639 9.20 -15.36 15.17
C LEU A 639 8.44 -14.88 16.40
N GLU A 640 8.40 -13.56 16.65
CA GLU A 640 7.68 -12.99 17.79
C GLU A 640 6.19 -13.34 17.77
N ARG A 641 5.58 -13.35 16.57
CA ARG A 641 4.16 -13.73 16.39
C ARG A 641 3.95 -15.24 16.54
N ALA A 642 4.86 -16.03 15.98
CA ALA A 642 4.81 -17.49 16.11
C ALA A 642 4.88 -17.92 17.56
N PHE A 643 5.83 -17.38 18.32
CA PHE A 643 5.98 -17.70 19.73
C PHE A 643 4.78 -17.27 20.57
N THR A 644 4.16 -16.08 20.31
CA THR A 644 3.10 -15.58 21.20
C THR A 644 1.75 -16.26 20.95
N ILE A 645 1.33 -16.37 19.70
CA ILE A 645 -0.04 -16.78 19.35
C ILE A 645 -0.09 -18.30 19.11
N ILE A 646 0.86 -18.83 18.33
CA ILE A 646 0.82 -20.23 17.91
C ILE A 646 1.21 -21.12 19.08
N PHE A 647 2.20 -20.74 19.87
CA PHE A 647 2.60 -21.45 21.08
C PHE A 647 1.43 -21.63 22.06
N LEU A 648 0.71 -20.54 22.39
CA LEU A 648 -0.45 -20.64 23.26
C LEU A 648 -1.53 -21.55 22.67
N ALA A 649 -1.76 -21.43 21.37
CA ALA A 649 -2.80 -22.20 20.70
C ALA A 649 -2.43 -23.69 20.57
N THR A 650 -1.15 -24.05 20.38
CA THR A 650 -0.69 -25.46 20.38
C THR A 650 -0.87 -26.10 21.74
N ILE A 651 -0.56 -25.40 22.83
CA ILE A 651 -0.79 -25.90 24.19
C ILE A 651 -2.29 -26.15 24.43
N VAL A 652 -3.16 -25.24 24.01
CA VAL A 652 -4.62 -25.41 24.14
C VAL A 652 -5.10 -26.65 23.36
N ILE A 653 -4.65 -26.83 22.12
CA ILE A 653 -5.02 -27.99 21.31
C ILE A 653 -4.47 -29.29 21.93
N TRP A 654 -3.20 -29.30 22.35
CA TRP A 654 -2.63 -30.44 23.06
C TRP A 654 -3.46 -30.81 24.28
N PHE A 655 -3.84 -29.82 25.12
CA PHE A 655 -4.68 -30.04 26.28
C PHE A 655 -6.05 -30.67 25.90
N LEU A 656 -6.70 -30.14 24.87
CA LEU A 656 -7.99 -30.67 24.39
C LEU A 656 -7.89 -32.07 23.80
N GLN A 657 -6.72 -32.46 23.27
CA GLN A 657 -6.47 -33.79 22.70
C GLN A 657 -6.10 -34.82 23.77
N THR A 658 -5.41 -34.38 24.83
CA THR A 658 -4.84 -35.26 25.85
C THR A 658 -5.84 -35.59 26.98
N PHE A 659 -6.82 -34.70 27.26
CA PHE A 659 -7.74 -34.86 28.36
C PHE A 659 -9.20 -35.04 27.93
N ASP A 660 -9.96 -35.81 28.74
CA ASP A 660 -11.41 -35.87 28.72
C ASP A 660 -12.03 -34.70 29.54
N PHE A 661 -13.37 -34.56 29.53
CA PHE A 661 -14.06 -33.56 30.37
C PHE A 661 -13.95 -33.83 31.88
N GLY A 662 -13.49 -35.01 32.30
CA GLY A 662 -13.17 -35.36 33.66
C GLY A 662 -11.72 -35.05 34.07
N LEU A 663 -10.93 -34.44 33.18
CA LEU A 663 -9.50 -34.16 33.34
C LEU A 663 -8.63 -35.45 33.50
N ASN A 664 -9.12 -36.59 33.00
CA ASN A 664 -8.31 -37.80 32.90
C ASN A 664 -7.56 -37.83 31.58
N VAL A 665 -6.37 -38.44 31.62
CA VAL A 665 -5.59 -38.67 30.38
C VAL A 665 -6.28 -39.73 29.54
N VAL A 666 -6.50 -39.43 28.25
CA VAL A 666 -7.29 -40.28 27.37
C VAL A 666 -6.36 -41.31 26.70
N ALA A 667 -6.74 -42.58 26.73
CA ALA A 667 -6.02 -43.66 26.03
C ALA A 667 -6.45 -43.77 24.55
N ASP A 668 -7.73 -43.41 24.23
CA ASP A 668 -8.25 -43.39 22.88
C ASP A 668 -8.61 -41.93 22.50
N SER A 669 -8.11 -41.46 21.37
CA SER A 669 -8.38 -40.11 20.86
C SER A 669 -9.87 -39.78 20.68
N ALA A 670 -10.74 -40.78 20.60
CA ALA A 670 -12.19 -40.63 20.47
C ALA A 670 -12.84 -40.05 21.73
N ASP A 671 -12.24 -40.28 22.89
CA ASP A 671 -12.77 -39.82 24.18
C ASP A 671 -12.24 -38.43 24.58
N SER A 672 -11.38 -37.83 23.79
CA SER A 672 -10.79 -36.51 24.06
C SER A 672 -11.83 -35.38 23.99
N MET A 673 -11.60 -34.30 24.76
CA MET A 673 -12.44 -33.10 24.70
C MET A 673 -12.57 -32.59 23.26
N LEU A 674 -11.48 -32.63 22.49
CA LEU A 674 -11.47 -32.18 21.08
C LEU A 674 -12.37 -33.04 20.20
N ALA A 675 -12.36 -34.36 20.36
CA ALA A 675 -13.22 -35.29 19.63
C ALA A 675 -14.71 -35.05 19.95
N VAL A 676 -15.05 -34.84 21.20
CA VAL A 676 -16.43 -34.54 21.63
C VAL A 676 -16.90 -33.19 21.04
N VAL A 677 -16.08 -32.14 21.11
CA VAL A 677 -16.39 -30.84 20.50
C VAL A 677 -16.52 -30.94 18.97
N ALA A 678 -15.64 -31.69 18.33
CA ALA A 678 -15.70 -31.97 16.90
C ALA A 678 -16.96 -32.76 16.52
N GLY A 679 -17.38 -33.70 17.37
CA GLY A 679 -18.64 -34.43 17.23
C GLY A 679 -19.88 -33.52 17.27
N TRP A 680 -19.88 -32.45 18.06
CA TRP A 680 -20.97 -31.45 18.02
C TRP A 680 -20.97 -30.61 16.75
N ILE A 681 -19.81 -30.43 16.12
CA ILE A 681 -19.66 -29.65 14.88
C ILE A 681 -19.94 -30.55 13.65
N ALA A 682 -19.66 -31.84 13.71
CA ALA A 682 -19.79 -32.78 12.59
C ALA A 682 -21.16 -32.73 11.84
N PRO A 683 -22.33 -32.57 12.52
CA PRO A 683 -23.61 -32.47 11.82
C PRO A 683 -23.72 -31.28 10.84
N VAL A 684 -22.94 -30.23 11.03
CA VAL A 684 -22.88 -29.07 10.13
C VAL A 684 -22.36 -29.49 8.74
N PHE A 685 -21.56 -30.54 8.69
CA PHE A 685 -20.96 -31.07 7.46
C PHE A 685 -21.77 -32.24 6.82
N ALA A 686 -22.83 -32.74 7.49
CA ALA A 686 -23.70 -33.78 6.95
C ALA A 686 -24.26 -33.43 5.54
N PRO A 687 -24.74 -32.21 5.26
CA PRO A 687 -25.18 -31.84 3.90
C PRO A 687 -24.04 -31.87 2.87
N LEU A 688 -22.78 -31.87 3.30
CA LEU A 688 -21.61 -31.93 2.44
C LEU A 688 -21.11 -33.37 2.22
N GLY A 689 -21.57 -34.34 3.04
CA GLY A 689 -21.22 -35.74 2.94
C GLY A 689 -19.95 -36.19 3.64
N PHE A 690 -19.50 -35.40 4.62
CA PHE A 690 -18.34 -35.71 5.47
C PHE A 690 -18.59 -35.31 6.94
N ASP A 691 -19.57 -35.92 7.56
CA ASP A 691 -20.03 -35.69 8.92
C ASP A 691 -19.31 -36.56 9.98
N ASP A 692 -18.16 -37.13 9.61
CA ASP A 692 -17.31 -37.89 10.54
C ASP A 692 -16.60 -36.92 11.54
N TRP A 693 -16.67 -37.23 12.83
CA TRP A 693 -16.00 -36.45 13.86
C TRP A 693 -14.48 -36.33 13.66
N ARG A 694 -13.82 -37.37 13.07
CA ARG A 694 -12.40 -37.37 12.75
C ARG A 694 -12.05 -36.31 11.70
N ILE A 695 -12.91 -36.13 10.70
CA ILE A 695 -12.75 -35.09 9.69
C ILE A 695 -12.97 -33.71 10.32
N SER A 696 -13.99 -33.59 11.18
CA SER A 696 -14.27 -32.34 11.89
C SER A 696 -13.11 -31.95 12.82
N THR A 697 -12.51 -32.91 13.52
CA THR A 697 -11.29 -32.71 14.32
C THR A 697 -10.12 -32.20 13.45
N ALA A 698 -9.88 -32.84 12.29
CA ALA A 698 -8.83 -32.41 11.37
C ALA A 698 -9.10 -31.00 10.80
N LEU A 699 -10.34 -30.62 10.56
CA LEU A 699 -10.67 -29.26 10.13
C LEU A 699 -10.46 -28.22 11.23
N VAL A 700 -10.73 -28.56 12.49
CA VAL A 700 -10.47 -27.68 13.66
C VAL A 700 -8.96 -27.49 13.86
N THR A 701 -8.18 -28.57 13.86
CA THR A 701 -6.71 -28.48 13.93
C THR A 701 -6.13 -27.71 12.73
N GLY A 702 -6.70 -27.87 11.54
CA GLY A 702 -6.34 -27.14 10.34
C GLY A 702 -6.62 -25.63 10.36
N VAL A 703 -7.38 -25.11 11.35
CA VAL A 703 -7.45 -23.66 11.59
C VAL A 703 -6.15 -23.17 12.26
N MET A 704 -5.47 -24.01 13.02
CA MET A 704 -4.17 -23.66 13.60
C MET A 704 -3.12 -23.54 12.48
N ALA A 705 -2.89 -24.67 11.80
CA ALA A 705 -1.96 -24.80 10.69
C ALA A 705 -2.60 -25.71 9.64
N LYS A 706 -2.63 -25.28 8.38
CA LYS A 706 -3.36 -26.02 7.33
C LYS A 706 -2.82 -27.44 7.09
N GLU A 707 -1.53 -27.60 7.18
CA GLU A 707 -0.84 -28.89 7.05
C GLU A 707 -1.25 -29.91 8.13
N SER A 708 -1.66 -29.44 9.30
CA SER A 708 -2.13 -30.32 10.39
C SER A 708 -3.38 -31.13 10.02
N VAL A 709 -4.13 -30.73 8.98
CA VAL A 709 -5.26 -31.52 8.48
C VAL A 709 -4.81 -32.92 8.08
N VAL A 710 -3.73 -33.03 7.33
CA VAL A 710 -3.23 -34.33 6.82
C VAL A 710 -2.69 -35.19 7.94
N SER A 711 -1.85 -34.63 8.82
CA SER A 711 -1.29 -35.36 9.97
C SER A 711 -2.38 -35.85 10.90
N THR A 712 -3.36 -35.01 11.24
CA THR A 712 -4.51 -35.40 12.08
C THR A 712 -5.33 -36.52 11.44
N LEU A 713 -5.64 -36.43 10.13
CA LEU A 713 -6.36 -37.50 9.41
C LEU A 713 -5.55 -38.81 9.39
N SER A 714 -4.25 -38.75 9.16
CA SER A 714 -3.37 -39.92 9.16
C SER A 714 -3.33 -40.61 10.52
N VAL A 715 -3.31 -39.85 11.61
CA VAL A 715 -3.35 -40.40 12.97
C VAL A 715 -4.73 -41.03 13.29
N LEU A 716 -5.83 -40.28 13.03
CA LEU A 716 -7.18 -40.70 13.40
C LEU A 716 -7.74 -41.84 12.54
N PHE A 717 -7.34 -41.96 11.29
CA PHE A 717 -7.76 -43.04 10.41
C PHE A 717 -6.75 -44.22 10.37
N GLY A 718 -5.53 -44.02 10.82
CA GLY A 718 -4.45 -45.03 10.89
C GLY A 718 -3.93 -45.47 9.52
N SER A 719 -4.75 -45.42 8.45
CA SER A 719 -4.35 -45.77 7.09
C SER A 719 -5.16 -45.01 6.05
N THR A 720 -4.56 -44.78 4.86
CA THR A 720 -5.26 -44.19 3.70
C THR A 720 -6.43 -45.06 3.24
N ALA A 721 -6.34 -46.38 3.39
CA ALA A 721 -7.41 -47.29 3.03
C ALA A 721 -8.66 -47.09 3.89
N SER A 722 -8.51 -46.88 5.20
CA SER A 722 -9.61 -46.56 6.12
C SER A 722 -10.29 -45.22 5.76
N LEU A 723 -9.50 -44.22 5.37
CA LEU A 723 -10.04 -42.93 4.93
C LEU A 723 -10.83 -43.06 3.62
N VAL A 724 -10.30 -43.83 2.65
CA VAL A 724 -10.99 -44.11 1.35
C VAL A 724 -12.26 -44.91 1.57
N ALA A 725 -12.30 -45.82 2.55
CA ALA A 725 -13.52 -46.54 2.92
C ALA A 725 -14.59 -45.64 3.60
N ALA A 726 -14.19 -44.62 4.30
CA ALA A 726 -15.06 -43.69 5.04
C ALA A 726 -15.66 -42.59 4.14
N LEU A 727 -15.00 -42.21 3.03
CA LEU A 727 -15.37 -41.09 2.17
C LEU A 727 -15.61 -41.54 0.73
N THR A 728 -16.69 -41.07 0.11
CA THR A 728 -16.88 -41.21 -1.35
C THR A 728 -15.96 -40.22 -2.10
N PRO A 729 -15.55 -40.52 -3.36
CA PRO A 729 -14.75 -39.59 -4.15
C PRO A 729 -15.39 -38.19 -4.31
N LEU A 730 -16.73 -38.13 -4.39
CA LEU A 730 -17.48 -36.88 -4.47
C LEU A 730 -17.40 -36.08 -3.14
N ALA A 731 -17.54 -36.78 -2.00
CA ALA A 731 -17.38 -36.17 -0.69
C ALA A 731 -15.92 -35.68 -0.46
N ALA A 732 -14.92 -36.45 -0.92
CA ALA A 732 -13.51 -36.06 -0.89
C ALA A 732 -13.23 -34.80 -1.74
N LEU A 733 -13.82 -34.68 -2.93
CA LEU A 733 -13.76 -33.47 -3.75
C LEU A 733 -14.44 -32.28 -3.05
N GLY A 734 -15.60 -32.49 -2.43
CA GLY A 734 -16.28 -31.49 -1.61
C GLY A 734 -15.41 -31.01 -0.45
N LEU A 735 -14.74 -31.93 0.24
CA LEU A 735 -13.82 -31.62 1.34
C LEU A 735 -12.57 -30.84 0.85
N LEU A 736 -12.03 -31.22 -0.33
CA LEU A 736 -10.94 -30.47 -0.96
C LEU A 736 -11.32 -29.01 -1.26
N VAL A 737 -12.52 -28.79 -1.83
CA VAL A 737 -13.04 -27.45 -2.11
C VAL A 737 -13.32 -26.69 -0.82
N PHE A 738 -13.81 -27.37 0.21
CA PHE A 738 -13.97 -26.78 1.53
C PHE A 738 -12.60 -26.35 2.11
N CYS A 739 -11.60 -27.24 2.11
CA CYS A 739 -10.25 -26.96 2.58
C CYS A 739 -9.56 -25.84 1.80
N LEU A 740 -9.85 -25.70 0.51
CA LEU A 740 -9.38 -24.59 -0.31
C LEU A 740 -9.88 -23.23 0.21
N LEU A 741 -11.16 -23.12 0.56
CA LEU A 741 -11.86 -21.85 0.75
C LEU A 741 -12.13 -21.50 2.21
N TYR A 742 -12.07 -22.48 3.16
CA TYR A 742 -12.44 -22.22 4.54
C TYR A 742 -11.43 -21.33 5.26
N THR A 743 -11.83 -20.85 6.42
CA THR A 743 -11.11 -19.92 7.30
C THR A 743 -9.59 -20.09 7.26
N PRO A 744 -8.81 -19.02 7.10
CA PRO A 744 -7.35 -19.08 7.08
C PRO A 744 -6.79 -19.49 8.46
N CYS A 745 -5.48 -19.78 8.53
CA CYS A 745 -4.81 -20.14 9.77
C CYS A 745 -4.85 -19.01 10.81
N VAL A 746 -4.71 -19.35 12.09
CA VAL A 746 -4.74 -18.41 13.23
C VAL A 746 -3.74 -17.26 13.03
N ALA A 747 -2.55 -17.53 12.49
CA ALA A 747 -1.56 -16.49 12.19
C ALA A 747 -2.07 -15.46 11.18
N ALA A 748 -2.79 -15.89 10.14
CA ALA A 748 -3.41 -14.99 9.16
C ALA A 748 -4.57 -14.20 9.78
N ILE A 749 -5.40 -14.84 10.60
CA ILE A 749 -6.50 -14.15 11.34
C ILE A 749 -5.92 -13.07 12.24
N ALA A 750 -4.86 -13.38 12.99
CA ALA A 750 -4.17 -12.42 13.86
C ALA A 750 -3.59 -11.23 13.07
N SER A 751 -3.00 -11.49 11.89
CA SER A 751 -2.50 -10.45 10.99
C SER A 751 -3.64 -9.55 10.49
N VAL A 752 -4.76 -10.11 10.07
CA VAL A 752 -5.94 -9.34 9.65
C VAL A 752 -6.53 -8.53 10.81
N ARG A 753 -6.57 -9.11 12.02
CA ARG A 753 -7.02 -8.38 13.22
C ARG A 753 -6.15 -7.16 13.51
N ARG A 754 -4.84 -7.27 13.31
CA ARG A 754 -3.89 -6.16 13.49
C ARG A 754 -4.07 -5.08 12.41
N GLU A 755 -4.29 -5.47 11.15
CA GLU A 755 -4.40 -4.54 10.03
C GLU A 755 -5.77 -3.86 9.90
N LEU A 756 -6.85 -4.59 10.17
CA LEU A 756 -8.22 -4.13 9.93
C LEU A 756 -9.09 -4.08 11.19
N GLY A 757 -8.59 -4.62 12.32
CA GLY A 757 -9.34 -4.71 13.55
C GLY A 757 -10.19 -5.98 13.69
N GLY A 758 -10.69 -6.23 14.92
CA GLY A 758 -11.39 -7.47 15.28
C GLY A 758 -12.68 -7.72 14.50
N ARG A 759 -13.43 -6.67 14.17
CA ARG A 759 -14.70 -6.78 13.41
C ARG A 759 -14.48 -7.37 12.00
N TRP A 760 -13.44 -6.92 11.29
CA TRP A 760 -13.09 -7.41 9.96
C TRP A 760 -12.50 -8.81 10.00
N ALA A 761 -11.70 -9.13 11.02
CA ALA A 761 -11.18 -10.48 11.21
C ALA A 761 -12.32 -11.48 11.43
N LEU A 762 -13.31 -11.17 12.28
CA LEU A 762 -14.50 -12.00 12.48
C LEU A 762 -15.34 -12.12 11.21
N ALA A 763 -15.55 -11.01 10.49
CA ALA A 763 -16.27 -11.01 9.21
C ALA A 763 -15.59 -11.92 8.17
N MET A 764 -14.26 -11.94 8.14
CA MET A 764 -13.48 -12.82 7.27
C MET A 764 -13.64 -14.29 7.66
N VAL A 765 -13.52 -14.63 8.96
CA VAL A 765 -13.66 -16.01 9.46
C VAL A 765 -15.02 -16.59 9.06
N PHE A 766 -16.10 -15.90 9.44
CA PHE A 766 -17.47 -16.38 9.15
C PHE A 766 -17.82 -16.29 7.67
N GLY A 767 -17.37 -15.25 6.99
CA GLY A 767 -17.61 -15.06 5.55
C GLY A 767 -16.95 -16.15 4.71
N GLN A 768 -15.70 -16.50 5.00
CA GLN A 768 -15.00 -17.57 4.29
C GLN A 768 -15.54 -18.94 4.63
N PHE A 769 -15.90 -19.21 5.89
CA PHE A 769 -16.57 -20.45 6.26
C PHE A 769 -17.87 -20.63 5.47
N ALA A 770 -18.70 -19.59 5.39
CA ALA A 770 -19.95 -19.63 4.62
C ALA A 770 -19.72 -19.86 3.12
N VAL A 771 -18.72 -19.18 2.52
CA VAL A 771 -18.36 -19.37 1.10
C VAL A 771 -17.84 -20.78 0.86
N ALA A 772 -16.98 -21.32 1.73
CA ALA A 772 -16.46 -22.68 1.63
C ALA A 772 -17.58 -23.73 1.71
N TRP A 773 -18.50 -23.55 2.67
CA TRP A 773 -19.63 -24.45 2.86
C TRP A 773 -20.57 -24.43 1.64
N LEU A 774 -20.93 -23.25 1.12
CA LEU A 774 -21.76 -23.11 -0.07
C LEU A 774 -21.09 -23.67 -1.34
N ALA A 775 -19.79 -23.45 -1.50
CA ALA A 775 -19.04 -23.98 -2.63
C ALA A 775 -18.97 -25.53 -2.59
N ALA A 776 -18.67 -26.11 -1.43
CA ALA A 776 -18.66 -27.56 -1.25
C ALA A 776 -20.05 -28.19 -1.48
N LEU A 777 -21.12 -27.53 -0.99
CA LEU A 777 -22.50 -27.94 -1.25
C LEU A 777 -22.83 -27.89 -2.74
N ALA A 778 -22.41 -26.85 -3.44
CA ALA A 778 -22.63 -26.73 -4.89
C ALA A 778 -21.90 -27.83 -5.67
N VAL A 779 -20.67 -28.19 -5.29
CA VAL A 779 -19.89 -29.28 -5.90
C VAL A 779 -20.61 -30.63 -5.68
N ARG A 780 -21.05 -30.90 -4.44
CA ARG A 780 -21.80 -32.12 -4.13
C ARG A 780 -23.13 -32.19 -4.91
N GLY A 781 -23.88 -31.07 -4.93
CA GLY A 781 -25.15 -31.01 -5.66
C GLY A 781 -24.97 -31.23 -7.16
N ALA A 782 -23.94 -30.66 -7.76
CA ALA A 782 -23.62 -30.88 -9.17
C ALA A 782 -23.19 -32.32 -9.44
N GLY A 783 -22.40 -32.97 -8.58
CA GLY A 783 -21.99 -34.36 -8.69
C GLY A 783 -23.18 -35.30 -8.60
N LEU A 784 -24.03 -35.14 -7.61
CA LEU A 784 -25.24 -35.92 -7.45
C LEU A 784 -26.21 -35.76 -8.64
N ALA A 785 -26.31 -34.56 -9.20
CA ALA A 785 -27.14 -34.33 -10.39
C ALA A 785 -26.62 -35.04 -11.65
N MET A 786 -25.32 -35.29 -11.74
CA MET A 786 -24.69 -36.04 -12.83
C MET A 786 -24.87 -37.58 -12.67
N GLU A 787 -25.06 -38.06 -11.45
CA GLU A 787 -25.22 -39.48 -11.13
C GLU A 787 -26.69 -39.94 -11.08
N LEU A 788 -27.66 -39.01 -10.99
CA LEU A 788 -29.09 -39.35 -10.89
C LEU A 788 -29.77 -39.56 -12.25
N PRO A 789 -30.62 -40.60 -12.42
CA PRO A 789 -31.50 -40.68 -13.55
C PRO A 789 -32.52 -39.53 -13.54
N ALA A 790 -32.92 -39.08 -14.74
CA ALA A 790 -33.63 -37.84 -15.00
C ALA A 790 -34.93 -37.55 -14.19
N GLY A 791 -35.44 -38.54 -13.41
CA GLY A 791 -36.64 -38.40 -12.57
C GLY A 791 -36.41 -37.83 -11.15
N GLU A 792 -35.20 -37.86 -10.61
CA GLU A 792 -34.90 -37.40 -9.23
C GLU A 792 -34.15 -36.08 -9.16
N ALA A 793 -33.89 -35.43 -10.30
CA ALA A 793 -33.24 -34.11 -10.38
C ALA A 793 -33.99 -32.98 -9.65
N TRP A 794 -35.25 -33.20 -9.22
CA TRP A 794 -36.09 -32.24 -8.51
C TRP A 794 -35.57 -31.90 -7.12
N SER A 795 -35.00 -32.84 -6.37
CA SER A 795 -34.47 -32.59 -5.03
C SER A 795 -33.20 -31.76 -5.07
N VAL A 796 -32.39 -31.93 -6.13
CA VAL A 796 -31.18 -31.13 -6.39
C VAL A 796 -31.56 -29.72 -6.86
N ALA A 797 -32.60 -29.60 -7.70
CA ALA A 797 -33.12 -28.30 -8.13
C ALA A 797 -33.71 -27.49 -6.95
N VAL A 798 -34.40 -28.17 -5.99
CA VAL A 798 -34.91 -27.53 -4.77
C VAL A 798 -33.76 -27.06 -3.88
N GLY A 799 -32.69 -27.83 -3.70
CA GLY A 799 -31.47 -27.40 -2.95
C GLY A 799 -30.80 -26.21 -3.59
N ALA A 800 -30.65 -26.21 -4.91
CA ALA A 800 -30.12 -25.04 -5.66
C ALA A 800 -31.06 -23.83 -5.57
N ALA A 801 -32.37 -24.02 -5.63
CA ALA A 801 -33.36 -22.96 -5.46
C ALA A 801 -33.36 -22.36 -4.06
N VAL A 802 -33.15 -23.17 -3.00
CA VAL A 802 -32.98 -22.69 -1.62
C VAL A 802 -31.71 -21.88 -1.48
N ALA A 803 -30.58 -22.32 -2.05
CA ALA A 803 -29.32 -21.56 -2.05
C ALA A 803 -29.48 -20.21 -2.78
N VAL A 804 -30.16 -20.19 -3.92
CA VAL A 804 -30.51 -18.97 -4.66
C VAL A 804 -31.48 -18.09 -3.86
N ALA A 805 -32.47 -18.68 -3.17
CA ALA A 805 -33.41 -17.94 -2.33
C ALA A 805 -32.70 -17.31 -1.11
N VAL A 806 -31.78 -18.03 -0.46
CA VAL A 806 -30.93 -17.47 0.63
C VAL A 806 -30.05 -16.34 0.11
N ALA A 807 -29.44 -16.49 -1.06
CA ALA A 807 -28.67 -15.43 -1.69
C ALA A 807 -29.54 -14.19 -2.04
N LEU A 808 -30.77 -14.41 -2.49
CA LEU A 808 -31.75 -13.34 -2.77
C LEU A 808 -32.27 -12.66 -1.49
N VAL A 809 -32.46 -13.40 -0.40
CA VAL A 809 -32.84 -12.87 0.92
C VAL A 809 -31.71 -12.02 1.49
N LEU A 810 -30.46 -12.50 1.44
CA LEU A 810 -29.27 -11.72 1.80
C LEU A 810 -29.14 -10.45 0.95
N ARG A 811 -29.44 -10.55 -0.35
CA ARG A 811 -29.47 -9.43 -1.28
C ARG A 811 -30.60 -8.43 -0.96
N ARG A 812 -31.77 -8.92 -0.52
CA ARG A 812 -32.89 -8.07 -0.05
C ARG A 812 -32.59 -7.39 1.29
N MET A 813 -31.96 -8.09 2.25
CA MET A 813 -31.51 -7.50 3.51
C MET A 813 -30.46 -6.42 3.30
N ALA A 814 -29.50 -6.63 2.40
CA ALA A 814 -28.52 -5.63 2.01
C ALA A 814 -29.17 -4.41 1.32
N ARG A 815 -30.22 -4.59 0.52
CA ARG A 815 -31.00 -3.50 -0.08
C ARG A 815 -31.84 -2.72 0.95
N ARG A 816 -32.43 -3.38 1.95
CA ARG A 816 -33.19 -2.72 3.03
C ARG A 816 -32.30 -1.86 3.93
N ARG A 817 -31.05 -2.29 4.20
CA ARG A 817 -30.05 -1.47 4.92
C ARG A 817 -29.65 -0.21 4.14
N ARG A 818 -29.68 -0.24 2.79
CA ARG A 818 -29.42 0.95 1.95
C ARG A 818 -30.59 1.92 1.90
N ALA A 819 -31.84 1.46 1.99
CA ALA A 819 -33.03 2.32 2.01
C ALA A 819 -33.20 3.06 3.33
N GLY A 820 -32.57 2.58 4.43
CA GLY A 820 -32.60 3.22 5.75
C GLY A 820 -31.44 4.21 6.02
N ALA A 821 -30.44 4.28 5.14
CA ALA A 821 -29.28 5.19 5.27
C ALA A 821 -29.34 6.41 4.36
N GLY A 822 -30.41 6.57 3.58
CA GLY A 822 -30.65 7.70 2.69
C GLY A 822 -31.55 8.75 3.31
N GLY A 823 -31.21 9.27 4.49
CA GLY A 823 -31.84 10.40 5.12
C GLY A 823 -31.09 11.69 4.77
N CYS A 824 -31.70 12.49 3.91
CA CYS A 824 -31.61 13.94 3.78
C CYS A 824 -30.36 14.66 4.30
N GLY A 825 -29.44 14.99 3.36
CA GLY A 825 -28.35 15.92 3.58
C GLY A 825 -27.79 16.42 2.26
N GLY A 826 -28.51 17.31 1.60
CA GLY A 826 -28.01 17.95 0.39
C GLY A 826 -28.86 19.18 0.12
N GLY A 827 -28.38 20.34 0.55
CA GLY A 827 -29.01 21.63 0.30
C GLY A 827 -29.10 21.93 -1.19
N CYS A 828 -30.26 22.27 -1.68
CA CYS A 828 -30.49 22.81 -3.01
C CYS A 828 -29.98 24.24 -3.07
N ALA A 829 -28.81 24.45 -3.67
CA ALA A 829 -28.35 25.72 -4.16
C ALA A 829 -28.12 25.59 -5.67
N GLY A 830 -29.13 25.91 -6.46
CA GLY A 830 -29.04 25.92 -7.92
C GLY A 830 -30.41 26.10 -8.54
N GLY A 831 -30.68 27.27 -9.09
CA GLY A 831 -31.97 27.69 -9.57
C GLY A 831 -32.59 26.80 -10.64
N CYS A 832 -33.80 26.37 -10.40
CA CYS A 832 -34.67 25.71 -11.35
C CYS A 832 -35.25 26.68 -12.36
N ALA A 833 -34.71 26.74 -13.55
CA ALA A 833 -35.38 27.24 -14.72
C ALA A 833 -35.87 26.03 -15.54
N GLY A 834 -37.18 25.71 -15.43
CA GLY A 834 -37.80 24.78 -16.36
C GLY A 834 -38.69 23.67 -15.81
N CYS A 835 -39.51 23.91 -14.77
CA CYS A 835 -40.61 23.01 -14.43
C CYS A 835 -41.96 23.67 -14.56
N SER A 836 -42.78 23.13 -15.43
CA SER A 836 -44.18 23.55 -15.63
C SER A 836 -45.08 23.16 -14.45
N ALA A 837 -46.05 24.02 -14.16
CA ALA A 837 -46.83 24.10 -12.92
C ALA A 837 -47.94 23.04 -12.76
N THR A 838 -47.69 21.74 -12.93
CA THR A 838 -48.79 20.74 -12.81
C THR A 838 -48.49 19.53 -11.96
N THR A 839 -47.42 19.51 -11.16
CA THR A 839 -47.10 18.34 -10.32
C THR A 839 -46.59 18.64 -8.90
N CYS A 840 -47.03 19.77 -8.32
CA CYS A 840 -46.76 20.10 -6.91
C CYS A 840 -48.06 20.22 -6.11
N ALA A 841 -48.82 19.15 -5.98
CA ALA A 841 -49.95 19.05 -5.05
C ALA A 841 -49.74 17.83 -4.15
N GLY A 842 -48.89 17.96 -3.10
CA GLY A 842 -48.58 16.86 -2.20
C GLY A 842 -47.70 17.19 -0.99
N CYS A 843 -47.33 18.43 -0.77
CA CYS A 843 -46.50 18.83 0.37
C CYS A 843 -47.08 20.02 1.12
N ALA A 844 -48.35 19.92 1.57
CA ALA A 844 -48.92 20.85 2.51
C ALA A 844 -49.96 20.12 3.35
N GLN A 845 -49.52 19.54 4.45
CA GLN A 845 -50.27 19.28 5.68
C GLN A 845 -49.42 18.44 6.60
N GLU A 846 -48.82 19.08 7.58
CA GLU A 846 -48.67 18.67 8.99
C GLU A 846 -47.66 19.61 9.66
N GLY A 847 -48.21 20.71 10.20
CA GLY A 847 -47.50 21.49 11.18
C GLY A 847 -47.94 20.98 12.52
N GLU A 848 -46.98 20.61 13.38
CA GLU A 848 -47.10 20.75 14.83
C GLU A 848 -45.79 20.44 15.56
N SER A 849 -45.43 21.43 16.40
CA SER A 849 -44.62 21.40 17.65
C SER A 849 -43.15 20.86 17.59
N ARG A 850 -42.21 21.79 17.48
CA ARG A 850 -40.83 21.62 17.99
C ARG A 850 -40.78 21.95 19.49
N PRO A 851 -40.14 21.14 20.37
CA PRO A 851 -39.75 21.59 21.70
C PRO A 851 -38.42 22.37 21.63
N LYS A 852 -38.30 23.41 22.47
CA LYS A 852 -37.14 24.28 22.69
C LYS A 852 -35.94 23.47 23.22
N PRO A 853 -34.71 23.89 22.91
CA PRO A 853 -33.51 23.30 23.51
C PRO A 853 -33.34 23.75 24.98
N PRO A 854 -32.79 22.89 25.88
CA PRO A 854 -32.55 23.23 27.29
C PRO A 854 -31.33 24.13 27.44
N ASP A 855 -31.40 24.99 28.50
CA ASP A 855 -30.44 26.02 28.84
C ASP A 855 -29.06 25.46 29.27
N ALA A 856 -28.03 26.29 29.11
CA ALA A 856 -26.59 25.97 29.20
C ALA A 856 -26.04 25.75 30.64
N GLU A 857 -26.84 25.44 31.64
CA GLU A 857 -26.40 25.30 33.05
C GLU A 857 -26.22 23.86 33.60
N THR A 858 -26.49 22.80 32.80
CA THR A 858 -26.47 21.42 33.32
C THR A 858 -25.29 20.58 32.85
N LEU A 859 -24.25 21.17 32.27
CA LEU A 859 -23.06 20.45 31.77
C LEU A 859 -21.76 20.61 32.60
N ALA A 860 -21.90 21.16 33.84
CA ALA A 860 -20.76 21.37 34.76
C ALA A 860 -20.54 20.28 35.81
N GLU A 861 -21.40 19.25 35.94
CA GLU A 861 -21.34 18.29 37.08
C GLU A 861 -20.99 16.83 36.71
N SER A 862 -20.51 16.53 35.51
CA SER A 862 -20.09 15.15 35.14
C SER A 862 -18.61 14.98 34.79
N ARG A 863 -17.71 15.81 35.36
CA ARG A 863 -16.27 15.57 35.37
C ARG A 863 -15.72 15.79 36.78
N ARG A 864 -15.90 14.78 37.65
CA ARG A 864 -15.00 14.43 38.74
C ARG A 864 -14.78 12.94 38.74
#